data_4918332fb18e6e5088a9ed3253f1fe5f
#
_entry.id   4918332fb18e6e5088a9ed3253f1fe5f
#
_cell.length_a   1.000
_cell.length_b   1.000
_cell.length_c   1.000
_cell.angle_alpha   90.00
_cell.angle_beta   90.00
_cell.angle_gamma   90.00
#
_symmetry.space_group_name_H-M   'P 1'
#
loop_
_entity.id
_entity.type
_entity.pdbx_description
1 polymer ?
#
loop_
_entity_poly.entity_id
_entity_poly.type
_entity_poly.pdbx_seq_one_letter_code
_entity_poly.pdbx_strand_id
1 'polypeptide(L)'
;MAEHSHQLAAILFADIVNYTAMMQEDENTALEKITRFRHVIDIIVEELEGKVIQYYGDGCLVLFNSATDAVEFAKLLQTDFNEEPKVPVRIGIHMGDVLIRDGNVFGDVVNIASRIQALSPPGGIYVSEMVYRNIANKKGMDSVFIKEEFLKNVKSPIRIYEVLTEYSKTVYHTGPNDEQVAIDENSIAVLPFVNMSSDKEQEYFSDGLTEDIITQLSKIKSFKVISRTSVTQYKTTPKTIREIGKELGVATILEGSVQRSLKQVRITAQLINAVTDEHLWSESYDRPVDDIFTIQREVALAIASVLNTTLTKKESQQLDYVPTVNLQAYDFYMRGKFLIEKRNKTDLLIARELFQQAVTKDRTFADAYSGLATTYLLSSFRGYEDPVRMLWLAKKNIDTALGLDPSSGEIQATLGYWYHQTFDWHAAEITYRRAIDLNANQANVYLWLGILLEAKEEKEEALKIYAQGTELNPMWDYLVENRVRALVNNNQADEAIALQKKLIDKAAVDPSLQKIYYEDISRLYWFLNNKEEAIAAAEKSKNKALVKFYTDGDFSALEKEVDKNYNELKEKSEYVSQVWMGIDYARAGARDKALDCFNNAIALKETAITFLLLRHFDFLNIKYLSMALITRKIRQTINF
;
A
#
# COMPACT_ATOMS: atom_id res chain seq x y z
N MET A 1 -32.48 -35.37 46.90
CA MET A 1 -32.63 -33.92 46.60
C MET A 1 -31.63 -33.61 45.53
N ALA A 2 -32.04 -33.14 44.33
CA ALA A 2 -31.13 -32.78 43.28
C ALA A 2 -30.27 -31.59 43.77
N GLU A 3 -28.95 -31.75 43.86
CA GLU A 3 -28.04 -30.68 44.20
C GLU A 3 -28.04 -29.64 43.08
N HIS A 4 -28.65 -28.49 43.34
CA HIS A 4 -28.55 -27.31 42.49
C HIS A 4 -27.38 -26.52 42.99
N SER A 5 -26.27 -26.49 42.25
CA SER A 5 -25.12 -25.65 42.60
C SER A 5 -24.85 -24.60 41.50
N HIS A 6 -24.80 -23.34 41.93
CA HIS A 6 -24.25 -22.26 41.12
C HIS A 6 -22.74 -22.23 41.29
N GLN A 7 -21.99 -22.16 40.20
CA GLN A 7 -20.52 -22.02 40.28
C GLN A 7 -20.00 -21.20 39.10
N LEU A 8 -18.87 -20.54 39.34
CA LEU A 8 -18.13 -19.87 38.30
C LEU A 8 -17.35 -20.91 37.49
N ALA A 9 -17.58 -20.99 36.18
CA ALA A 9 -16.91 -21.97 35.32
C ALA A 9 -16.58 -21.41 33.96
N ALA A 10 -15.57 -21.97 33.29
CA ALA A 10 -15.27 -21.73 31.91
C ALA A 10 -15.95 -22.79 31.03
N ILE A 11 -16.71 -22.33 30.05
CA ILE A 11 -17.43 -23.15 29.09
C ILE A 11 -16.71 -23.09 27.77
N LEU A 12 -16.36 -24.25 27.24
CA LEU A 12 -15.71 -24.42 25.96
C LEU A 12 -16.63 -25.15 24.98
N PHE A 13 -16.82 -24.57 23.81
CA PHE A 13 -17.41 -25.23 22.64
C PHE A 13 -16.34 -25.50 21.60
N ALA A 14 -16.30 -26.72 21.06
CA ALA A 14 -15.48 -27.09 19.92
C ALA A 14 -16.34 -27.79 18.85
N ASP A 15 -16.04 -27.58 17.58
CA ASP A 15 -16.84 -28.06 16.47
C ASP A 15 -15.97 -28.27 15.21
N ILE A 16 -16.23 -29.34 14.45
CA ILE A 16 -15.52 -29.64 13.20
C ILE A 16 -16.11 -28.78 12.07
N VAL A 17 -15.28 -27.98 11.43
CA VAL A 17 -15.73 -27.07 10.36
C VAL A 17 -16.10 -27.86 9.10
N ASN A 18 -17.25 -27.54 8.50
CA ASN A 18 -17.77 -28.15 7.26
C ASN A 18 -18.00 -29.67 7.33
N TYR A 19 -18.23 -30.24 8.50
CA TYR A 19 -18.42 -31.68 8.68
C TYR A 19 -19.54 -32.24 7.78
N THR A 20 -20.68 -31.55 7.66
CA THR A 20 -21.78 -31.98 6.78
C THR A 20 -21.36 -32.07 5.31
N ALA A 21 -20.55 -31.13 4.83
CA ALA A 21 -20.03 -31.18 3.47
C ALA A 21 -19.02 -32.35 3.29
N MET A 22 -18.15 -32.58 4.27
CA MET A 22 -17.24 -33.73 4.26
C MET A 22 -17.98 -35.07 4.23
N MET A 23 -19.09 -35.19 4.97
CA MET A 23 -19.94 -36.38 4.94
C MET A 23 -20.59 -36.63 3.57
N GLN A 24 -20.87 -35.58 2.80
CA GLN A 24 -21.40 -35.69 1.45
C GLN A 24 -20.34 -36.04 0.40
N GLU A 25 -19.10 -35.63 0.61
CA GLU A 25 -17.98 -35.89 -0.30
C GLU A 25 -17.32 -37.25 -0.04
N ASP A 26 -17.01 -37.58 1.22
CA ASP A 26 -16.41 -38.84 1.65
C ASP A 26 -16.81 -39.17 3.09
N GLU A 27 -17.79 -40.07 3.22
CA GLU A 27 -18.31 -40.53 4.52
C GLU A 27 -17.24 -41.19 5.39
N ASN A 28 -16.33 -41.96 4.81
CA ASN A 28 -15.28 -42.65 5.57
C ASN A 28 -14.29 -41.69 6.18
N THR A 29 -13.80 -40.71 5.42
CA THR A 29 -12.92 -39.66 5.90
C THR A 29 -13.59 -38.80 6.97
N ALA A 30 -14.87 -38.47 6.85
CA ALA A 30 -15.60 -37.73 7.86
C ALA A 30 -15.77 -38.52 9.16
N LEU A 31 -16.07 -39.83 9.08
CA LEU A 31 -16.16 -40.73 10.25
C LEU A 31 -14.82 -40.92 10.95
N GLU A 32 -13.72 -40.99 10.21
CA GLU A 32 -12.37 -41.06 10.78
C GLU A 32 -12.07 -39.78 11.58
N LYS A 33 -12.35 -38.61 11.01
CA LYS A 33 -12.11 -37.32 11.67
C LYS A 33 -12.94 -37.13 12.94
N ILE A 34 -14.23 -37.50 12.96
CA ILE A 34 -15.03 -37.38 14.17
C ILE A 34 -14.64 -38.38 15.24
N THR A 35 -14.17 -39.56 14.85
CA THR A 35 -13.65 -40.56 15.77
C THR A 35 -12.38 -40.06 16.46
N ARG A 36 -11.46 -39.49 15.65
CA ARG A 36 -10.25 -38.84 16.17
C ARG A 36 -10.60 -37.66 17.08
N PHE A 37 -11.52 -36.79 16.65
CA PHE A 37 -11.99 -35.63 17.42
C PHE A 37 -12.42 -36.01 18.84
N ARG A 38 -13.27 -37.03 18.97
CA ARG A 38 -13.75 -37.50 20.28
C ARG A 38 -12.63 -38.15 21.10
N HIS A 39 -11.82 -38.98 20.48
CA HIS A 39 -10.73 -39.70 21.14
C HIS A 39 -9.69 -38.72 21.76
N VAL A 40 -9.29 -37.72 21.02
CA VAL A 40 -8.31 -36.71 21.50
C VAL A 40 -8.90 -35.87 22.61
N ILE A 41 -10.17 -35.47 22.52
CA ILE A 41 -10.87 -34.74 23.58
C ILE A 41 -10.92 -35.55 24.85
N ASP A 42 -11.31 -36.83 24.78
CA ASP A 42 -11.45 -37.69 25.97
C ASP A 42 -10.11 -37.89 26.68
N ILE A 43 -8.99 -37.95 25.94
CA ILE A 43 -7.66 -38.07 26.54
C ILE A 43 -7.25 -36.77 27.24
N ILE A 44 -7.28 -35.63 26.57
CA ILE A 44 -6.72 -34.38 27.06
C ILE A 44 -7.60 -33.79 28.18
N VAL A 45 -8.92 -34.03 28.17
CA VAL A 45 -9.83 -33.48 29.18
C VAL A 45 -9.56 -34.04 30.59
N GLU A 46 -9.15 -35.33 30.68
CA GLU A 46 -8.81 -35.96 31.95
C GLU A 46 -7.54 -35.37 32.58
N GLU A 47 -6.54 -35.01 31.75
CA GLU A 47 -5.28 -34.42 32.21
C GLU A 47 -5.44 -33.02 32.83
N LEU A 48 -6.46 -32.28 32.39
CA LEU A 48 -6.71 -30.88 32.79
C LEU A 48 -7.92 -30.72 33.71
N GLU A 49 -8.38 -31.80 34.35
CA GLU A 49 -9.52 -31.82 35.27
C GLU A 49 -10.79 -31.19 34.68
N GLY A 50 -10.93 -31.29 33.35
CA GLY A 50 -12.12 -30.86 32.62
C GLY A 50 -13.22 -31.91 32.63
N LYS A 51 -14.44 -31.50 32.26
CA LYS A 51 -15.58 -32.43 32.18
C LYS A 51 -16.28 -32.25 30.84
N VAL A 52 -16.31 -33.28 29.97
CA VAL A 52 -17.19 -33.31 28.81
C VAL A 52 -18.63 -33.41 29.30
N ILE A 53 -19.42 -32.41 29.03
CA ILE A 53 -20.83 -32.34 29.36
C ILE A 53 -21.67 -33.08 28.31
N GLN A 54 -21.36 -32.84 27.05
CA GLN A 54 -22.13 -33.42 25.96
C GLN A 54 -21.35 -33.39 24.63
N TYR A 55 -21.46 -34.46 23.83
CA TYR A 55 -21.19 -34.49 22.41
C TYR A 55 -22.51 -34.31 21.63
N TYR A 56 -22.53 -33.44 20.62
CA TYR A 56 -23.68 -33.26 19.73
C TYR A 56 -23.18 -33.12 18.29
N GLY A 57 -23.56 -34.12 17.48
CA GLY A 57 -23.11 -34.20 16.09
C GLY A 57 -21.60 -34.20 15.99
N ASP A 58 -21.08 -33.17 15.34
CA ASP A 58 -19.67 -32.87 15.06
C ASP A 58 -19.00 -31.94 16.08
N GLY A 59 -19.68 -31.63 17.19
CA GLY A 59 -19.17 -30.74 18.23
C GLY A 59 -19.25 -31.32 19.66
N CYS A 60 -18.67 -30.59 20.62
CA CYS A 60 -18.73 -30.90 22.03
C CYS A 60 -18.84 -29.66 22.92
N LEU A 61 -19.36 -29.86 24.12
CA LEU A 61 -19.41 -28.92 25.24
C LEU A 61 -18.55 -29.47 26.38
N VAL A 62 -17.55 -28.70 26.79
CA VAL A 62 -16.66 -29.03 27.90
C VAL A 62 -16.70 -27.94 28.97
N LEU A 63 -16.67 -28.34 30.24
CA LEU A 63 -16.65 -27.45 31.39
C LEU A 63 -15.32 -27.57 32.12
N PHE A 64 -14.74 -26.41 32.53
CA PHE A 64 -13.56 -26.30 33.35
C PHE A 64 -13.81 -25.37 34.54
N ASN A 65 -13.13 -25.64 35.66
CA ASN A 65 -13.19 -24.78 36.82
C ASN A 65 -12.32 -23.52 36.70
N SER A 66 -11.43 -23.48 35.70
CA SER A 66 -10.47 -22.40 35.47
C SER A 66 -10.47 -21.99 33.97
N ALA A 67 -10.38 -20.68 33.70
CA ALA A 67 -10.17 -20.16 32.36
C ALA A 67 -8.81 -20.59 31.79
N THR A 68 -7.79 -20.72 32.65
CA THR A 68 -6.44 -21.14 32.25
C THR A 68 -6.45 -22.57 31.72
N ASP A 69 -7.11 -23.50 32.44
CA ASP A 69 -7.18 -24.92 32.02
C ASP A 69 -8.00 -25.11 30.74
N ALA A 70 -9.10 -24.33 30.59
CA ALA A 70 -9.89 -24.32 29.36
C ALA A 70 -9.07 -23.85 28.14
N VAL A 71 -8.22 -22.84 28.31
CA VAL A 71 -7.37 -22.32 27.24
C VAL A 71 -6.22 -23.27 26.95
N GLU A 72 -5.59 -23.88 27.97
CA GLU A 72 -4.54 -24.87 27.79
C GLU A 72 -5.06 -26.12 27.05
N PHE A 73 -6.24 -26.60 27.44
CA PHE A 73 -6.96 -27.66 26.73
C PHE A 73 -7.18 -27.32 25.27
N ALA A 74 -7.69 -26.12 24.97
CA ALA A 74 -7.91 -25.68 23.61
C ALA A 74 -6.65 -25.63 22.76
N LYS A 75 -5.51 -25.21 23.36
CA LYS A 75 -4.19 -25.17 22.70
C LYS A 75 -3.68 -26.58 22.37
N LEU A 76 -3.76 -27.49 23.33
CA LEU A 76 -3.37 -28.90 23.12
C LEU A 76 -4.21 -29.55 22.03
N LEU A 77 -5.54 -29.33 22.03
CA LEU A 77 -6.44 -29.81 20.99
C LEU A 77 -6.02 -29.30 19.60
N GLN A 78 -5.78 -27.99 19.45
CA GLN A 78 -5.40 -27.43 18.15
C GLN A 78 -4.01 -27.92 17.70
N THR A 79 -3.11 -28.19 18.63
CA THR A 79 -1.80 -28.78 18.31
C THR A 79 -1.94 -30.18 17.75
N ASP A 80 -2.73 -31.05 18.42
CA ASP A 80 -2.97 -32.42 17.93
C ASP A 80 -3.74 -32.42 16.59
N PHE A 81 -4.82 -31.64 16.47
CA PHE A 81 -5.65 -31.64 15.26
C PHE A 81 -4.97 -31.05 14.02
N ASN A 82 -3.85 -30.37 14.19
CA ASN A 82 -3.00 -29.93 13.07
C ASN A 82 -2.04 -31.01 12.56
N GLU A 83 -1.86 -32.12 13.28
CA GLU A 83 -1.13 -33.28 12.79
C GLU A 83 -2.01 -34.13 11.86
N GLU A 84 -1.39 -34.86 10.93
CA GLU A 84 -2.14 -35.71 10.00
C GLU A 84 -2.75 -36.96 10.69
N PRO A 85 -4.00 -37.33 10.40
CA PRO A 85 -4.96 -36.68 9.50
C PRO A 85 -5.59 -35.43 10.14
N LYS A 86 -5.43 -34.26 9.53
CA LYS A 86 -5.89 -32.98 10.09
C LYS A 86 -7.40 -32.92 10.32
N VAL A 87 -7.78 -32.38 11.48
CA VAL A 87 -9.18 -32.14 11.83
C VAL A 87 -9.41 -30.64 11.97
N PRO A 88 -10.16 -29.98 11.08
CA PRO A 88 -10.39 -28.53 11.14
C PRO A 88 -11.39 -28.18 12.24
N VAL A 89 -10.90 -27.84 13.43
CA VAL A 89 -11.75 -27.52 14.59
C VAL A 89 -11.73 -26.02 14.88
N ARG A 90 -12.89 -25.44 15.22
CA ARG A 90 -13.03 -24.09 15.75
C ARG A 90 -13.46 -24.13 17.21
N ILE A 91 -12.88 -23.29 18.06
CA ILE A 91 -13.09 -23.31 19.51
C ILE A 91 -13.53 -21.93 19.99
N GLY A 92 -14.53 -21.92 20.91
CA GLY A 92 -14.98 -20.71 21.59
C GLY A 92 -15.08 -20.92 23.09
N ILE A 93 -14.54 -19.98 23.90
CA ILE A 93 -14.50 -20.09 25.37
C ILE A 93 -15.09 -18.83 26.00
N HIS A 94 -15.98 -19.02 26.97
CA HIS A 94 -16.51 -17.97 27.83
C HIS A 94 -16.56 -18.43 29.27
N MET A 95 -16.39 -17.50 30.22
CA MET A 95 -16.42 -17.78 31.67
C MET A 95 -17.52 -16.96 32.33
N GLY A 96 -18.26 -17.58 33.22
CA GLY A 96 -19.30 -16.94 34.02
C GLY A 96 -20.00 -17.90 34.98
N ASP A 97 -21.08 -17.42 35.59
CA ASP A 97 -21.87 -18.20 36.55
C ASP A 97 -22.79 -19.20 35.83
N VAL A 98 -22.68 -20.47 36.16
CA VAL A 98 -23.47 -21.56 35.56
C VAL A 98 -24.26 -22.32 36.62
N LEU A 99 -25.44 -22.81 36.25
CA LEU A 99 -26.24 -23.72 37.06
C LEU A 99 -26.02 -25.15 36.55
N ILE A 100 -25.50 -26.01 37.45
CA ILE A 100 -25.37 -27.45 37.16
C ILE A 100 -26.54 -28.20 37.77
N ARG A 101 -27.22 -28.97 36.91
CA ARG A 101 -28.38 -29.80 37.28
C ARG A 101 -28.37 -31.10 36.50
N ASP A 102 -28.44 -32.23 37.23
CA ASP A 102 -28.50 -33.57 36.64
C ASP A 102 -27.40 -33.83 35.58
N GLY A 103 -26.20 -33.32 35.83
CA GLY A 103 -25.06 -33.45 34.93
C GLY A 103 -25.02 -32.48 33.75
N ASN A 104 -26.10 -31.69 33.54
CA ASN A 104 -26.17 -30.66 32.50
C ASN A 104 -25.84 -29.27 33.02
N VAL A 105 -25.42 -28.39 32.10
CA VAL A 105 -25.03 -27.01 32.40
C VAL A 105 -26.00 -26.03 31.76
N PHE A 106 -26.47 -25.08 32.55
CA PHE A 106 -27.45 -24.05 32.12
C PHE A 106 -26.93 -22.65 32.47
N GLY A 107 -27.31 -21.68 31.65
CA GLY A 107 -26.97 -20.26 31.85
C GLY A 107 -26.62 -19.55 30.55
N ASP A 108 -26.60 -18.22 30.61
CA ASP A 108 -26.25 -17.37 29.47
C ASP A 108 -24.80 -17.64 28.97
N VAL A 109 -23.93 -18.08 29.86
CA VAL A 109 -22.53 -18.43 29.60
C VAL A 109 -22.42 -19.49 28.50
N VAL A 110 -23.29 -20.48 28.49
CA VAL A 110 -23.32 -21.56 27.49
C VAL A 110 -23.63 -20.98 26.10
N ASN A 111 -24.65 -20.11 26.03
CA ASN A 111 -25.03 -19.47 24.77
C ASN A 111 -23.95 -18.52 24.23
N ILE A 112 -23.27 -17.80 25.12
CA ILE A 112 -22.20 -16.88 24.74
C ILE A 112 -21.00 -17.67 24.19
N ALA A 113 -20.58 -18.73 24.87
CA ALA A 113 -19.45 -19.57 24.44
C ALA A 113 -19.72 -20.21 23.06
N SER A 114 -20.93 -20.73 22.83
CA SER A 114 -21.33 -21.28 21.53
C SER A 114 -21.28 -20.24 20.40
N ARG A 115 -21.69 -19.01 20.67
CA ARG A 115 -21.65 -17.93 19.66
C ARG A 115 -20.22 -17.45 19.39
N ILE A 116 -19.38 -17.39 20.40
CA ILE A 116 -17.95 -17.09 20.22
C ILE A 116 -17.28 -18.18 19.36
N GLN A 117 -17.61 -19.45 19.59
CA GLN A 117 -17.15 -20.57 18.78
C GLN A 117 -17.57 -20.43 17.31
N ALA A 118 -18.82 -20.04 17.03
CA ALA A 118 -19.31 -19.86 15.68
C ALA A 118 -18.56 -18.74 14.89
N LEU A 119 -17.94 -17.80 15.59
CA LEU A 119 -17.15 -16.72 15.01
C LEU A 119 -15.68 -17.09 14.78
N SER A 120 -15.22 -18.20 15.40
CA SER A 120 -13.81 -18.63 15.31
C SER A 120 -13.53 -19.27 13.94
N PRO A 121 -12.38 -19.00 13.32
CA PRO A 121 -11.95 -19.67 12.10
C PRO A 121 -11.52 -21.12 12.39
N PRO A 122 -11.38 -21.98 11.35
CA PRO A 122 -10.77 -23.29 11.49
C PRO A 122 -9.36 -23.18 12.08
N GLY A 123 -9.06 -23.95 13.12
CA GLY A 123 -7.79 -23.88 13.85
C GLY A 123 -7.73 -22.76 14.89
N GLY A 124 -8.73 -21.87 14.97
CA GLY A 124 -8.78 -20.74 15.88
C GLY A 124 -9.30 -21.07 17.27
N ILE A 125 -8.89 -20.30 18.29
CA ILE A 125 -9.36 -20.35 19.68
C ILE A 125 -9.83 -18.94 20.05
N TYR A 126 -11.13 -18.68 20.01
CA TYR A 126 -11.70 -17.40 20.39
C TYR A 126 -12.17 -17.40 21.82
N VAL A 127 -11.88 -16.32 22.55
CA VAL A 127 -12.24 -16.17 23.95
C VAL A 127 -12.92 -14.83 24.21
N SER A 128 -13.79 -14.78 25.21
CA SER A 128 -14.36 -13.52 25.69
C SER A 128 -13.36 -12.70 26.51
N GLU A 129 -13.64 -11.40 26.69
CA GLU A 129 -12.85 -10.52 27.56
C GLU A 129 -12.71 -11.07 28.97
N MET A 130 -13.72 -11.74 29.53
CA MET A 130 -13.62 -12.35 30.84
C MET A 130 -12.57 -13.45 30.92
N VAL A 131 -12.46 -14.28 29.90
CA VAL A 131 -11.41 -15.31 29.80
C VAL A 131 -10.07 -14.62 29.56
N TYR A 132 -9.98 -13.67 28.64
CA TYR A 132 -8.75 -12.90 28.36
C TYR A 132 -8.15 -12.28 29.62
N ARG A 133 -8.95 -11.60 30.45
CA ARG A 133 -8.48 -10.98 31.69
C ARG A 133 -7.88 -11.99 32.69
N ASN A 134 -8.34 -13.23 32.65
CA ASN A 134 -7.82 -14.29 33.52
C ASN A 134 -6.50 -14.90 33.01
N ILE A 135 -6.21 -14.81 31.71
CA ILE A 135 -5.04 -15.41 31.06
C ILE A 135 -3.96 -14.40 30.65
N ALA A 136 -4.27 -13.10 30.58
CA ALA A 136 -3.40 -12.05 30.03
C ALA A 136 -2.01 -11.97 30.63
N ASN A 137 -1.85 -12.35 31.91
CA ASN A 137 -0.56 -12.36 32.62
C ASN A 137 0.06 -13.77 32.74
N LYS A 138 -0.46 -14.76 32.01
CA LYS A 138 0.04 -16.13 32.03
C LYS A 138 1.01 -16.38 30.89
N LYS A 139 2.18 -16.90 31.20
CA LYS A 139 3.21 -17.21 30.20
C LYS A 139 2.70 -18.25 29.23
N GLY A 140 2.85 -17.98 27.95
CA GLY A 140 2.43 -18.89 26.87
C GLY A 140 0.95 -18.80 26.48
N MET A 141 0.19 -17.83 27.02
CA MET A 141 -1.22 -17.57 26.68
C MET A 141 -1.41 -16.24 25.98
N ASP A 142 -0.51 -15.92 25.04
CA ASP A 142 -0.57 -14.72 24.23
C ASP A 142 -1.90 -14.66 23.49
N SER A 143 -2.55 -13.50 23.52
CA SER A 143 -3.87 -13.33 22.92
C SER A 143 -3.98 -11.97 22.23
N VAL A 144 -4.70 -11.92 21.12
CA VAL A 144 -4.91 -10.71 20.31
C VAL A 144 -6.39 -10.35 20.28
N PHE A 145 -6.71 -9.07 20.45
CA PHE A 145 -8.09 -8.56 20.32
C PHE A 145 -8.54 -8.73 18.86
N ILE A 146 -9.75 -9.27 18.64
CA ILE A 146 -10.31 -9.49 17.30
C ILE A 146 -11.37 -8.45 16.99
N LYS A 147 -12.39 -8.35 17.82
CA LYS A 147 -13.52 -7.42 17.61
C LYS A 147 -14.42 -7.32 18.83
N GLU A 148 -15.27 -6.31 18.83
CA GLU A 148 -16.41 -6.19 19.71
C GLU A 148 -17.67 -6.63 18.95
N GLU A 149 -18.47 -7.54 19.51
CA GLU A 149 -19.61 -8.15 18.80
C GLU A 149 -20.89 -8.12 19.65
N PHE A 150 -22.01 -7.69 19.06
CA PHE A 150 -23.33 -7.79 19.64
C PHE A 150 -23.90 -9.20 19.43
N LEU A 151 -23.76 -10.05 20.43
CA LEU A 151 -24.31 -11.40 20.36
C LEU A 151 -25.84 -11.39 20.59
N LYS A 152 -26.57 -12.17 19.82
CA LYS A 152 -28.03 -12.24 19.90
C LYS A 152 -28.52 -12.51 21.33
N ASN A 153 -29.43 -11.68 21.87
CA ASN A 153 -29.97 -11.75 23.24
C ASN A 153 -28.91 -11.48 24.37
N VAL A 154 -27.79 -10.82 24.05
CA VAL A 154 -26.86 -10.31 25.05
C VAL A 154 -26.99 -8.79 25.09
N LYS A 155 -27.16 -8.21 26.29
CA LYS A 155 -27.47 -6.77 26.44
C LYS A 155 -26.32 -5.82 26.09
N SER A 156 -25.08 -6.28 26.26
CA SER A 156 -23.88 -5.49 25.99
C SER A 156 -23.02 -6.21 24.96
N PRO A 157 -22.28 -5.48 24.12
CA PRO A 157 -21.33 -6.10 23.21
C PRO A 157 -20.23 -6.84 24.01
N ILE A 158 -19.71 -7.91 23.43
CA ILE A 158 -18.65 -8.72 24.02
C ILE A 158 -17.40 -8.56 23.21
N ARG A 159 -16.29 -8.21 23.87
CA ARG A 159 -14.98 -8.18 23.25
C ARG A 159 -14.43 -9.59 23.12
N ILE A 160 -14.02 -9.92 21.89
CA ILE A 160 -13.53 -11.24 21.49
C ILE A 160 -12.03 -11.14 21.22
N TYR A 161 -11.29 -12.09 21.79
CA TYR A 161 -9.85 -12.22 21.62
C TYR A 161 -9.54 -13.59 21.04
N GLU A 162 -8.46 -13.70 20.27
CA GLU A 162 -7.89 -14.98 19.82
C GLU A 162 -6.68 -15.34 20.66
N VAL A 163 -6.65 -16.56 21.16
CA VAL A 163 -5.46 -17.12 21.82
C VAL A 163 -4.52 -17.65 20.75
N LEU A 164 -3.26 -17.18 20.78
CA LEU A 164 -2.25 -17.56 19.81
C LEU A 164 -1.68 -18.95 20.13
N THR A 165 -1.85 -19.89 19.22
CA THR A 165 -1.17 -21.19 19.22
C THR A 165 0.13 -21.11 18.40
N GLU A 166 1.02 -22.09 18.50
CA GLU A 166 2.17 -22.19 17.59
C GLU A 166 1.73 -22.22 16.12
N TYR A 167 0.59 -22.85 15.85
CA TYR A 167 0.00 -22.89 14.51
C TYR A 167 -0.61 -21.55 14.10
N SER A 168 -1.38 -20.89 14.97
CA SER A 168 -1.91 -19.55 14.64
C SER A 168 -0.79 -18.52 14.57
N LYS A 169 0.25 -18.62 15.39
CA LYS A 169 1.50 -17.87 15.19
C LYS A 169 2.08 -18.13 13.79
N THR A 170 2.07 -19.39 13.33
CA THR A 170 2.52 -19.76 11.99
C THR A 170 1.54 -19.29 10.89
N VAL A 171 0.23 -19.33 11.13
CA VAL A 171 -0.80 -18.85 10.18
C VAL A 171 -0.87 -17.32 10.14
N TYR A 172 -0.67 -16.64 11.25
CA TYR A 172 -0.42 -15.19 11.26
C TYR A 172 0.96 -14.87 10.66
N HIS A 173 1.85 -15.87 10.52
CA HIS A 173 3.17 -15.77 9.91
C HIS A 173 3.28 -16.41 8.52
N THR A 174 2.29 -17.19 8.06
CA THR A 174 2.32 -17.85 6.74
C THR A 174 0.95 -17.81 6.06
N GLY A 175 0.57 -16.64 5.50
CA GLY A 175 -0.23 -16.65 4.29
C GLY A 175 0.66 -17.17 3.16
N PRO A 176 0.16 -17.90 2.16
CA PRO A 176 0.98 -18.28 1.01
C PRO A 176 1.35 -17.00 0.27
N ASN A 177 2.60 -16.53 0.43
CA ASN A 177 3.23 -15.30 -0.10
C ASN A 177 3.27 -14.06 0.80
N ASP A 178 3.36 -14.17 2.13
CA ASP A 178 3.94 -13.10 2.93
C ASP A 178 5.36 -13.51 3.35
N GLU A 179 6.36 -13.12 2.55
CA GLU A 179 7.68 -12.82 3.09
C GLU A 179 7.43 -11.84 4.25
N GLN A 180 7.85 -12.19 5.46
CA GLN A 180 7.86 -11.28 6.59
C GLN A 180 8.73 -10.09 6.25
N VAL A 181 8.14 -9.06 5.71
CA VAL A 181 8.70 -7.72 5.85
C VAL A 181 8.51 -7.40 7.33
N ALA A 182 9.59 -7.47 8.10
CA ALA A 182 9.59 -6.98 9.49
C ALA A 182 9.05 -5.55 9.44
N ILE A 183 7.86 -5.33 10.02
CA ILE A 183 7.24 -4.00 10.02
C ILE A 183 8.15 -3.13 10.89
N ASP A 184 8.72 -2.10 10.28
CA ASP A 184 9.53 -1.11 10.97
C ASP A 184 8.65 -0.42 12.02
N GLU A 185 9.00 -0.53 13.30
CA GLU A 185 8.25 0.07 14.41
C GLU A 185 8.12 1.59 14.28
N ASN A 186 9.04 2.24 13.57
CA ASN A 186 9.00 3.66 13.25
C ASN A 186 8.30 3.98 11.93
N SER A 187 7.56 3.03 11.35
CA SER A 187 6.77 3.26 10.14
C SER A 187 5.41 3.86 10.47
N ILE A 188 5.05 4.90 9.71
CA ILE A 188 3.82 5.66 9.92
C ILE A 188 3.12 5.97 8.60
N ALA A 189 1.79 5.81 8.59
CA ALA A 189 0.92 6.34 7.55
C ALA A 189 0.02 7.43 8.12
N VAL A 190 -0.10 8.55 7.41
CA VAL A 190 -1.04 9.63 7.75
C VAL A 190 -2.24 9.53 6.82
N LEU A 191 -3.40 9.13 7.36
CA LEU A 191 -4.62 9.06 6.56
C LEU A 191 -5.13 10.45 6.21
N PRO A 192 -5.85 10.60 5.08
CA PRO A 192 -6.46 11.87 4.72
C PRO A 192 -7.35 12.40 5.86
N PHE A 193 -7.06 13.60 6.33
CA PHE A 193 -7.86 14.24 7.37
C PHE A 193 -9.28 14.52 6.85
N VAL A 194 -10.29 14.21 7.66
CA VAL A 194 -11.69 14.41 7.29
C VAL A 194 -12.04 15.90 7.39
N ASN A 195 -12.58 16.46 6.30
CA ASN A 195 -13.10 17.83 6.32
C ASN A 195 -14.45 17.88 7.05
N MET A 196 -14.46 18.51 8.22
CA MET A 196 -15.66 18.74 9.04
C MET A 196 -16.22 20.16 8.85
N SER A 197 -15.68 20.95 7.91
CA SER A 197 -16.18 22.29 7.59
C SER A 197 -17.51 22.19 6.83
N SER A 198 -18.37 23.20 6.97
CA SER A 198 -19.64 23.30 6.22
C SER A 198 -19.44 23.52 4.72
N ASP A 199 -18.27 24.01 4.32
CA ASP A 199 -17.88 24.31 2.95
C ASP A 199 -17.07 23.16 2.36
N LYS A 200 -17.66 22.47 1.38
CA LYS A 200 -17.00 21.37 0.65
C LYS A 200 -15.81 21.84 -0.20
N GLU A 201 -15.78 23.11 -0.60
CA GLU A 201 -14.65 23.65 -1.35
C GLU A 201 -13.37 23.73 -0.50
N GLN A 202 -13.45 23.51 0.83
CA GLN A 202 -12.28 23.42 1.71
C GLN A 202 -11.65 22.04 1.80
N GLU A 203 -12.08 21.10 0.98
CA GLU A 203 -11.49 19.75 0.90
C GLU A 203 -9.98 19.80 0.61
N TYR A 204 -9.53 20.71 -0.27
CA TYR A 204 -8.11 20.90 -0.56
C TYR A 204 -7.29 21.29 0.68
N PHE A 205 -7.89 21.96 1.66
CA PHE A 205 -7.19 22.34 2.88
C PHE A 205 -6.94 21.13 3.79
N SER A 206 -7.91 20.22 3.91
CA SER A 206 -7.73 18.96 4.64
C SER A 206 -6.66 18.09 3.99
N ASP A 207 -6.70 18.01 2.66
CA ASP A 207 -5.73 17.28 1.86
C ASP A 207 -4.33 17.90 1.97
N GLY A 208 -4.26 19.24 1.98
CA GLY A 208 -3.05 19.99 2.20
C GLY A 208 -2.44 19.77 3.57
N LEU A 209 -3.26 19.84 4.62
CA LEU A 209 -2.82 19.56 5.98
C LEU A 209 -2.24 18.14 6.12
N THR A 210 -2.89 17.14 5.49
CA THR A 210 -2.39 15.77 5.45
C THR A 210 -0.99 15.70 4.83
N GLU A 211 -0.80 16.32 3.68
CA GLU A 211 0.49 16.38 2.97
C GLU A 211 1.58 17.07 3.80
N ASP A 212 1.23 18.16 4.48
CA ASP A 212 2.20 18.88 5.30
C ASP A 212 2.62 18.10 6.54
N ILE A 213 1.69 17.40 7.19
CA ILE A 213 2.03 16.50 8.30
C ILE A 213 2.95 15.38 7.81
N ILE A 214 2.65 14.77 6.65
CA ILE A 214 3.54 13.80 6.00
C ILE A 214 4.92 14.43 5.77
N THR A 215 4.97 15.65 5.24
CA THR A 215 6.22 16.37 4.97
C THR A 215 6.99 16.67 6.25
N GLN A 216 6.34 17.10 7.33
CA GLN A 216 7.00 17.33 8.61
C GLN A 216 7.56 16.05 9.21
N LEU A 217 6.78 14.96 9.25
CA LEU A 217 7.23 13.66 9.73
C LEU A 217 8.40 13.11 8.89
N SER A 218 8.38 13.35 7.58
CA SER A 218 9.44 12.93 6.66
C SER A 218 10.79 13.60 6.90
N LYS A 219 10.85 14.70 7.65
CA LYS A 219 12.11 15.34 8.07
C LYS A 219 12.83 14.57 9.19
N ILE A 220 12.14 13.66 9.85
CA ILE A 220 12.67 12.81 10.91
C ILE A 220 13.20 11.52 10.26
N LYS A 221 14.51 11.37 10.19
CA LYS A 221 15.18 10.30 9.42
C LYS A 221 14.87 8.89 9.90
N SER A 222 14.59 8.73 11.19
CA SER A 222 14.22 7.43 11.77
C SER A 222 12.81 6.99 11.40
N PHE A 223 11.97 7.87 10.85
CA PHE A 223 10.63 7.53 10.43
C PHE A 223 10.59 7.08 8.97
N LYS A 224 9.94 5.95 8.74
CA LYS A 224 9.47 5.53 7.42
C LYS A 224 8.05 6.04 7.24
N VAL A 225 7.91 7.13 6.48
CA VAL A 225 6.60 7.80 6.28
C VAL A 225 6.02 7.41 4.94
N ILE A 226 4.81 6.83 4.94
CA ILE A 226 4.12 6.47 3.72
C ILE A 226 3.66 7.72 2.98
N SER A 227 3.88 7.74 1.67
CA SER A 227 3.52 8.90 0.85
C SER A 227 2.01 9.06 0.72
N ARG A 228 1.59 10.31 0.48
CA ARG A 228 0.18 10.69 0.31
C ARG A 228 -0.55 9.86 -0.74
N THR A 229 0.09 9.57 -1.87
CA THR A 229 -0.52 8.81 -2.98
C THR A 229 -1.05 7.45 -2.51
N SER A 230 -0.32 6.77 -1.62
CA SER A 230 -0.74 5.48 -1.09
C SER A 230 -1.92 5.57 -0.11
N VAL A 231 -2.08 6.67 0.61
CA VAL A 231 -3.14 6.81 1.63
C VAL A 231 -4.43 7.43 1.09
N THR A 232 -4.38 8.15 -0.03
CA THR A 232 -5.53 8.88 -0.59
C THR A 232 -6.74 7.98 -0.90
N GLN A 233 -6.52 6.73 -1.29
CA GLN A 233 -7.59 5.77 -1.57
C GLN A 233 -8.49 5.47 -0.36
N TYR A 234 -7.95 5.57 0.86
CA TYR A 234 -8.70 5.28 2.09
C TYR A 234 -9.68 6.39 2.48
N LYS A 235 -9.68 7.51 1.75
CA LYS A 235 -10.67 8.58 1.91
C LYS A 235 -12.09 8.13 1.52
N THR A 236 -12.20 7.25 0.54
CA THR A 236 -13.47 6.80 -0.03
C THR A 236 -13.78 5.34 0.21
N THR A 237 -12.81 4.57 0.66
CA THR A 237 -12.95 3.12 0.86
C THR A 237 -12.84 2.81 2.36
N PRO A 238 -13.95 2.51 3.04
CA PRO A 238 -13.93 2.19 4.46
C PRO A 238 -13.21 0.85 4.69
N LYS A 239 -12.05 0.90 5.36
CA LYS A 239 -11.28 -0.25 5.84
C LYS A 239 -10.91 -0.04 7.29
N THR A 240 -10.70 -1.11 8.02
CA THR A 240 -10.23 -1.03 9.40
C THR A 240 -8.76 -0.56 9.45
N ILE A 241 -8.36 0.05 10.55
CA ILE A 241 -6.96 0.48 10.79
C ILE A 241 -5.98 -0.68 10.58
N ARG A 242 -6.34 -1.89 11.02
CA ARG A 242 -5.50 -3.09 10.83
C ARG A 242 -5.34 -3.49 9.36
N GLU A 243 -6.43 -3.43 8.60
CA GLU A 243 -6.37 -3.72 7.16
C GLU A 243 -5.48 -2.71 6.43
N ILE A 244 -5.65 -1.41 6.74
CA ILE A 244 -4.83 -0.34 6.18
C ILE A 244 -3.36 -0.52 6.57
N GLY A 245 -3.08 -0.79 7.86
CA GLY A 245 -1.72 -1.03 8.37
C GLY A 245 -1.03 -2.20 7.67
N LYS A 246 -1.75 -3.30 7.46
CA LYS A 246 -1.24 -4.47 6.72
C LYS A 246 -0.97 -4.15 5.25
N GLU A 247 -1.88 -3.45 4.58
CA GLU A 247 -1.74 -3.09 3.16
C GLU A 247 -0.58 -2.12 2.91
N LEU A 248 -0.35 -1.19 3.83
CA LEU A 248 0.72 -0.19 3.74
C LEU A 248 2.04 -0.68 4.36
N GLY A 249 2.03 -1.76 5.14
CA GLY A 249 3.19 -2.28 5.83
C GLY A 249 3.71 -1.33 6.91
N VAL A 250 2.82 -0.74 7.72
CA VAL A 250 3.16 0.24 8.76
C VAL A 250 2.74 -0.20 10.15
N ALA A 251 3.55 0.19 11.15
CA ALA A 251 3.28 -0.08 12.56
C ALA A 251 2.26 0.89 13.16
N THR A 252 2.22 2.14 12.67
CA THR A 252 1.36 3.18 13.22
C THR A 252 0.59 3.93 12.13
N ILE A 253 -0.60 4.40 12.49
CA ILE A 253 -1.46 5.21 11.63
C ILE A 253 -1.86 6.48 12.37
N LEU A 254 -1.66 7.62 11.72
CA LEU A 254 -2.20 8.90 12.15
C LEU A 254 -3.47 9.18 11.37
N GLU A 255 -4.58 9.42 12.05
CA GLU A 255 -5.81 9.90 11.45
C GLU A 255 -6.32 11.15 12.16
N GLY A 256 -7.27 11.85 11.55
CA GLY A 256 -7.82 13.04 12.15
C GLY A 256 -8.89 13.73 11.34
N SER A 257 -9.30 14.87 11.85
CA SER A 257 -10.28 15.74 11.21
C SER A 257 -9.86 17.21 11.29
N VAL A 258 -10.32 17.99 10.33
CA VAL A 258 -10.11 19.43 10.32
C VAL A 258 -11.42 20.16 10.08
N GLN A 259 -11.66 21.20 10.86
CA GLN A 259 -12.75 22.14 10.70
C GLN A 259 -12.17 23.55 10.60
N ARG A 260 -12.30 24.16 9.44
CA ARG A 260 -11.80 25.51 9.17
C ARG A 260 -12.95 26.50 9.04
N SER A 261 -12.79 27.67 9.65
CA SER A 261 -13.56 28.88 9.41
C SER A 261 -12.64 29.96 8.84
N LEU A 262 -13.16 31.15 8.56
CA LEU A 262 -12.35 32.27 8.04
C LEU A 262 -11.16 32.65 8.92
N LYS A 263 -11.26 32.47 10.25
CA LYS A 263 -10.23 32.91 11.21
C LYS A 263 -9.71 31.84 12.14
N GLN A 264 -10.42 30.73 12.26
CA GLN A 264 -10.11 29.67 13.22
C GLN A 264 -10.00 28.32 12.49
N VAL A 265 -9.10 27.48 12.97
CA VAL A 265 -8.98 26.09 12.58
C VAL A 265 -9.01 25.21 13.83
N ARG A 266 -9.84 24.17 13.78
CA ARG A 266 -9.83 23.09 14.76
C ARG A 266 -9.31 21.84 14.07
N ILE A 267 -8.24 21.25 14.61
CA ILE A 267 -7.62 20.02 14.14
C ILE A 267 -7.67 19.02 15.28
N THR A 268 -8.23 17.84 15.03
CA THR A 268 -8.13 16.70 15.93
C THR A 268 -7.27 15.66 15.25
N ALA A 269 -6.27 15.15 15.96
CA ALA A 269 -5.35 14.14 15.47
C ALA A 269 -5.18 13.02 16.50
N GLN A 270 -5.09 11.77 16.04
CA GLN A 270 -4.86 10.61 16.88
C GLN A 270 -3.92 9.62 16.20
N LEU A 271 -2.96 9.11 16.98
CA LEU A 271 -2.01 8.09 16.56
C LEU A 271 -2.45 6.74 17.10
N ILE A 272 -2.55 5.75 16.23
CA ILE A 272 -3.09 4.42 16.53
C ILE A 272 -2.04 3.38 16.15
N ASN A 273 -1.84 2.38 17.01
CA ASN A 273 -1.06 1.20 16.66
C ASN A 273 -1.84 0.37 15.62
N ALA A 274 -1.27 0.18 14.45
CA ALA A 274 -1.94 -0.48 13.33
C ALA A 274 -2.16 -1.99 13.55
N VAL A 275 -1.42 -2.61 14.48
CA VAL A 275 -1.54 -4.04 14.81
C VAL A 275 -2.55 -4.27 15.93
N THR A 276 -2.45 -3.50 17.03
CA THR A 276 -3.29 -3.68 18.23
C THR A 276 -4.59 -2.90 18.17
N ASP A 277 -4.67 -1.85 17.35
CA ASP A 277 -5.77 -0.88 17.26
C ASP A 277 -5.89 -0.01 18.55
N GLU A 278 -4.80 0.12 19.29
CA GLU A 278 -4.72 0.94 20.49
C GLU A 278 -4.39 2.38 20.14
N HIS A 279 -5.10 3.32 20.76
CA HIS A 279 -4.79 4.73 20.67
C HIS A 279 -3.55 5.05 21.49
N LEU A 280 -2.45 5.38 20.82
CA LEU A 280 -1.18 5.74 21.44
C LEU A 280 -1.16 7.20 21.90
N TRP A 281 -1.87 8.06 21.16
CA TRP A 281 -1.96 9.49 21.43
C TRP A 281 -3.18 10.10 20.74
N SER A 282 -3.78 11.14 21.36
CA SER A 282 -4.85 11.95 20.75
C SER A 282 -4.82 13.37 21.30
N GLU A 283 -4.93 14.37 20.44
CA GLU A 283 -4.98 15.78 20.82
C GLU A 283 -5.85 16.60 19.85
N SER A 284 -6.40 17.73 20.38
CA SER A 284 -7.19 18.67 19.61
C SER A 284 -6.59 20.07 19.73
N TYR A 285 -6.39 20.73 18.59
CA TYR A 285 -5.87 22.08 18.46
C TYR A 285 -6.99 22.99 17.99
N ASP A 286 -7.27 24.07 18.73
CA ASP A 286 -8.25 25.11 18.37
C ASP A 286 -7.52 26.46 18.38
N ARG A 287 -7.14 26.94 17.19
CA ARG A 287 -6.24 28.09 17.04
C ARG A 287 -6.57 28.95 15.82
N PRO A 288 -6.03 30.17 15.72
CA PRO A 288 -6.09 30.96 14.49
C PRO A 288 -5.50 30.21 13.29
N VAL A 289 -6.05 30.43 12.09
CA VAL A 289 -5.56 29.79 10.86
C VAL A 289 -4.08 30.11 10.59
N ASP A 290 -3.61 31.28 11.03
CA ASP A 290 -2.21 31.70 10.88
C ASP A 290 -1.22 30.82 11.65
N ASP A 291 -1.70 30.08 12.66
CA ASP A 291 -0.89 29.16 13.46
C ASP A 291 -0.74 27.75 12.84
N ILE A 292 -1.21 27.54 11.62
CA ILE A 292 -1.26 26.21 11.00
C ILE A 292 0.12 25.50 10.97
N PHE A 293 1.19 26.22 10.68
CA PHE A 293 2.55 25.67 10.65
C PHE A 293 3.04 25.26 12.04
N THR A 294 2.62 26.01 13.08
CA THR A 294 2.91 25.65 14.48
C THR A 294 2.21 24.35 14.86
N ILE A 295 0.95 24.19 14.46
CA ILE A 295 0.19 22.94 14.74
C ILE A 295 0.85 21.75 14.04
N GLN A 296 1.23 21.86 12.77
CA GLN A 296 1.88 20.80 12.02
C GLN A 296 3.20 20.34 12.71
N ARG A 297 3.98 21.31 13.20
CA ARG A 297 5.19 21.04 13.96
C ARG A 297 4.90 20.37 15.30
N GLU A 298 3.92 20.85 16.06
CA GLU A 298 3.52 20.30 17.35
C GLU A 298 3.06 18.84 17.20
N VAL A 299 2.26 18.52 16.18
CA VAL A 299 1.85 17.15 15.84
C VAL A 299 3.07 16.26 15.57
N ALA A 300 4.02 16.72 14.74
CA ALA A 300 5.22 15.93 14.43
C ALA A 300 6.09 15.68 15.67
N LEU A 301 6.23 16.67 16.55
CA LEU A 301 6.98 16.54 17.81
C LEU A 301 6.27 15.60 18.79
N ALA A 302 4.95 15.67 18.89
CA ALA A 302 4.17 14.78 19.75
C ALA A 302 4.33 13.31 19.30
N ILE A 303 4.23 13.04 18.00
CA ILE A 303 4.43 11.71 17.42
C ILE A 303 5.86 11.21 17.71
N ALA A 304 6.88 12.04 17.49
CA ALA A 304 8.27 11.68 17.79
C ALA A 304 8.46 11.32 19.27
N SER A 305 7.80 12.04 20.16
CA SER A 305 7.83 11.75 21.61
C SER A 305 7.15 10.44 21.95
N VAL A 306 5.96 10.19 21.38
CA VAL A 306 5.17 8.95 21.64
C VAL A 306 5.92 7.71 21.12
N LEU A 307 6.60 7.83 19.98
CA LEU A 307 7.40 6.75 19.40
C LEU A 307 8.85 6.72 19.94
N ASN A 308 9.12 7.41 21.04
CA ASN A 308 10.42 7.45 21.73
C ASN A 308 11.60 7.81 20.80
N THR A 309 11.35 8.64 19.79
CA THR A 309 12.36 9.04 18.81
C THR A 309 13.11 10.27 19.29
N THR A 310 14.44 10.16 19.36
CA THR A 310 15.32 11.29 19.71
C THR A 310 15.68 12.08 18.47
N LEU A 311 15.24 13.34 18.41
CA LEU A 311 15.55 14.24 17.29
C LEU A 311 16.98 14.79 17.37
N THR A 312 17.67 14.80 16.26
CA THR A 312 18.93 15.51 16.12
C THR A 312 18.69 17.03 16.10
N LYS A 313 19.73 17.82 16.43
CA LYS A 313 19.65 19.29 16.34
C LYS A 313 19.26 19.77 14.94
N LYS A 314 19.72 19.08 13.89
CA LYS A 314 19.40 19.40 12.49
C LYS A 314 17.93 19.14 12.18
N GLU A 315 17.39 18.00 12.59
CA GLU A 315 15.96 17.66 12.41
C GLU A 315 15.06 18.67 13.14
N SER A 316 15.40 19.02 14.39
CA SER A 316 14.67 20.05 15.12
C SER A 316 14.64 21.38 14.38
N GLN A 317 15.78 21.84 13.83
CA GLN A 317 15.86 23.07 13.03
C GLN A 317 15.05 22.95 11.73
N GLN A 318 15.00 21.79 11.09
CA GLN A 318 14.20 21.55 9.88
C GLN A 318 12.69 21.57 10.19
N LEU A 319 12.27 21.07 11.36
CA LEU A 319 10.88 21.16 11.81
C LEU A 319 10.44 22.60 12.13
N ASP A 320 11.39 23.46 12.54
CA ASP A 320 11.13 24.89 12.80
C ASP A 320 10.99 25.73 11.51
N TYR A 321 11.39 25.17 10.36
CA TYR A 321 11.35 25.89 9.09
C TYR A 321 9.90 26.08 8.61
N VAL A 322 9.51 27.34 8.44
CA VAL A 322 8.22 27.75 7.86
C VAL A 322 8.43 28.15 6.41
N PRO A 323 7.82 27.44 5.44
CA PRO A 323 8.11 27.66 4.02
C PRO A 323 7.62 29.02 3.48
N THR A 324 6.54 29.56 4.05
CA THR A 324 6.02 30.90 3.76
C THR A 324 5.13 31.37 4.90
N VAL A 325 5.12 32.68 5.15
CA VAL A 325 4.16 33.31 6.07
C VAL A 325 2.92 33.84 5.35
N ASN A 326 2.88 33.74 4.02
CA ASN A 326 1.76 34.19 3.20
C ASN A 326 0.77 33.05 2.96
N LEU A 327 -0.33 33.03 3.72
CA LEU A 327 -1.35 32.00 3.61
C LEU A 327 -1.98 31.84 2.21
N GLN A 328 -2.08 32.96 1.44
CA GLN A 328 -2.59 32.87 0.07
C GLN A 328 -1.59 32.18 -0.86
N ALA A 329 -0.30 32.47 -0.69
CA ALA A 329 0.75 31.77 -1.44
C ALA A 329 0.77 30.28 -1.11
N TYR A 330 0.63 29.97 0.17
CA TYR A 330 0.55 28.59 0.65
C TYR A 330 -0.68 27.85 0.08
N ASP A 331 -1.85 28.49 0.07
CA ASP A 331 -3.09 27.93 -0.47
C ASP A 331 -2.96 27.58 -1.97
N PHE A 332 -2.39 28.51 -2.77
CA PHE A 332 -2.10 28.23 -4.18
C PHE A 332 -1.10 27.09 -4.37
N TYR A 333 -0.05 27.06 -3.56
CA TYR A 333 0.96 25.99 -3.60
C TYR A 333 0.34 24.63 -3.32
N MET A 334 -0.47 24.48 -2.27
CA MET A 334 -1.11 23.22 -1.89
C MET A 334 -2.06 22.70 -2.99
N ARG A 335 -2.85 23.59 -3.58
CA ARG A 335 -3.71 23.25 -4.73
C ARG A 335 -2.88 22.81 -5.94
N GLY A 336 -1.76 23.47 -6.19
CA GLY A 336 -0.81 23.10 -7.23
C GLY A 336 -0.21 21.70 -7.01
N LYS A 337 0.23 21.38 -5.79
CA LYS A 337 0.72 20.06 -5.41
C LYS A 337 -0.31 18.95 -5.62
N PHE A 338 -1.55 19.21 -5.25
CA PHE A 338 -2.64 18.26 -5.47
C PHE A 338 -2.83 17.89 -6.95
N LEU A 339 -2.77 18.90 -7.83
CA LEU A 339 -3.00 18.70 -9.27
C LEU A 339 -1.81 18.06 -9.98
N ILE A 340 -0.58 18.35 -9.56
CA ILE A 340 0.62 17.82 -10.21
C ILE A 340 0.72 16.29 -10.12
N GLU A 341 0.14 15.68 -9.10
CA GLU A 341 0.12 14.23 -8.91
C GLU A 341 -0.71 13.49 -9.95
N LYS A 342 -1.72 14.13 -10.53
CA LYS A 342 -2.57 13.55 -11.57
C LYS A 342 -1.85 13.39 -12.91
N ARG A 343 -0.75 14.11 -13.13
CA ARG A 343 0.20 14.00 -14.27
C ARG A 343 -0.42 14.05 -15.67
N ASN A 344 -1.64 14.49 -15.82
CA ASN A 344 -2.25 14.75 -17.12
C ASN A 344 -2.01 16.20 -17.56
N LYS A 345 -2.14 16.48 -18.86
CA LYS A 345 -1.82 17.78 -19.47
C LYS A 345 -2.62 18.93 -18.84
N THR A 346 -3.93 18.75 -18.69
CA THR A 346 -4.83 19.79 -18.17
C THR A 346 -4.50 20.17 -16.73
N ASP A 347 -4.37 19.18 -15.85
CA ASP A 347 -4.06 19.42 -14.44
C ASP A 347 -2.66 20.02 -14.26
N LEU A 348 -1.67 19.63 -15.07
CA LEU A 348 -0.33 20.24 -15.04
C LEU A 348 -0.34 21.72 -15.44
N LEU A 349 -1.15 22.11 -16.42
CA LEU A 349 -1.29 23.52 -16.80
C LEU A 349 -1.93 24.35 -15.67
N ILE A 350 -2.99 23.83 -15.05
CA ILE A 350 -3.63 24.50 -13.89
C ILE A 350 -2.67 24.57 -12.70
N ALA A 351 -1.94 23.50 -12.41
CA ALA A 351 -0.93 23.49 -11.34
C ALA A 351 0.15 24.54 -11.57
N ARG A 352 0.61 24.70 -12.82
CA ARG A 352 1.58 25.73 -13.20
C ARG A 352 1.08 27.15 -12.89
N GLU A 353 -0.17 27.44 -13.23
CA GLU A 353 -0.79 28.74 -12.94
C GLU A 353 -0.89 28.99 -11.43
N LEU A 354 -1.25 27.97 -10.65
CA LEU A 354 -1.33 28.05 -9.20
C LEU A 354 0.04 28.31 -8.57
N PHE A 355 1.09 27.57 -8.98
CA PHE A 355 2.45 27.85 -8.50
C PHE A 355 2.94 29.25 -8.93
N GLN A 356 2.58 29.70 -10.14
CA GLN A 356 2.89 31.08 -10.58
C GLN A 356 2.20 32.12 -9.71
N GLN A 357 0.96 31.88 -9.27
CA GLN A 357 0.27 32.75 -8.30
C GLN A 357 0.94 32.69 -6.93
N ALA A 358 1.37 31.52 -6.46
CA ALA A 358 2.08 31.37 -5.20
C ALA A 358 3.38 32.21 -5.17
N VAL A 359 4.25 32.08 -6.18
CA VAL A 359 5.50 32.85 -6.26
C VAL A 359 5.26 34.35 -6.50
N THR A 360 4.11 34.74 -7.06
CA THR A 360 3.72 36.15 -7.20
C THR A 360 3.30 36.75 -5.85
N LYS A 361 2.64 35.97 -5.00
CA LYS A 361 2.23 36.36 -3.65
C LYS A 361 3.38 36.37 -2.65
N ASP A 362 4.31 35.42 -2.80
CA ASP A 362 5.53 35.37 -1.98
C ASP A 362 6.73 34.96 -2.84
N ARG A 363 7.58 35.94 -3.13
CA ARG A 363 8.79 35.73 -3.94
C ARG A 363 9.90 34.98 -3.21
N THR A 364 9.74 34.74 -1.92
CA THR A 364 10.72 33.99 -1.10
C THR A 364 10.29 32.54 -0.87
N PHE A 365 9.17 32.11 -1.42
CA PHE A 365 8.62 30.77 -1.28
C PHE A 365 9.36 29.78 -2.20
N ALA A 366 10.44 29.19 -1.71
CA ALA A 366 11.34 28.30 -2.45
C ALA A 366 10.61 27.07 -3.05
N ASP A 367 9.74 26.41 -2.26
CA ASP A 367 9.03 25.21 -2.68
C ASP A 367 8.05 25.49 -3.82
N ALA A 368 7.46 26.69 -3.88
CA ALA A 368 6.58 27.07 -5.00
C ALA A 368 7.36 27.21 -6.32
N TYR A 369 8.60 27.68 -6.29
CA TYR A 369 9.48 27.69 -7.47
C TYR A 369 9.86 26.25 -7.88
N SER A 370 10.13 25.35 -6.93
CA SER A 370 10.40 23.94 -7.20
C SER A 370 9.17 23.25 -7.82
N GLY A 371 7.98 23.50 -7.29
CA GLY A 371 6.72 23.01 -7.86
C GLY A 371 6.51 23.51 -9.30
N LEU A 372 6.75 24.79 -9.55
CA LEU A 372 6.67 25.39 -10.88
C LEU A 372 7.66 24.73 -11.85
N ALA A 373 8.90 24.51 -11.43
CA ALA A 373 9.91 23.82 -12.21
C ALA A 373 9.50 22.37 -12.54
N THR A 374 8.95 21.67 -11.56
CA THR A 374 8.46 20.29 -11.75
C THR A 374 7.35 20.21 -12.79
N THR A 375 6.44 21.20 -12.88
CA THR A 375 5.41 21.23 -13.94
C THR A 375 6.03 21.33 -15.33
N TYR A 376 7.12 22.11 -15.50
CA TYR A 376 7.83 22.21 -16.78
C TYR A 376 8.57 20.91 -17.12
N LEU A 377 9.24 20.29 -16.14
CA LEU A 377 9.95 19.01 -16.33
C LEU A 377 8.99 17.89 -16.72
N LEU A 378 7.83 17.80 -16.05
CA LEU A 378 6.82 16.80 -16.38
C LEU A 378 6.21 17.04 -17.77
N SER A 379 5.96 18.30 -18.15
CA SER A 379 5.46 18.63 -19.48
C SER A 379 6.45 18.26 -20.59
N SER A 380 7.74 18.51 -20.36
CA SER A 380 8.83 18.09 -21.26
C SER A 380 8.88 16.57 -21.38
N PHE A 381 8.95 15.86 -20.27
CA PHE A 381 9.09 14.41 -20.22
C PHE A 381 7.88 13.67 -20.83
N ARG A 382 6.68 14.14 -20.58
CA ARG A 382 5.44 13.59 -21.14
C ARG A 382 5.22 13.94 -22.61
N GLY A 383 6.04 14.81 -23.17
CA GLY A 383 5.87 15.28 -24.54
C GLY A 383 4.62 16.15 -24.73
N TYR A 384 4.21 16.88 -23.70
CA TYR A 384 3.05 17.80 -23.80
C TYR A 384 3.42 19.14 -24.39
N GLU A 385 4.68 19.55 -24.27
CA GLU A 385 5.21 20.83 -24.74
C GLU A 385 6.67 20.68 -25.19
N ASP A 386 7.17 21.65 -25.98
CA ASP A 386 8.53 21.66 -26.50
C ASP A 386 9.58 21.50 -25.39
N PRO A 387 10.41 20.45 -25.42
CA PRO A 387 11.32 20.14 -24.34
C PRO A 387 12.41 21.20 -24.12
N VAL A 388 12.91 21.83 -25.16
CA VAL A 388 13.99 22.84 -25.06
C VAL A 388 13.50 24.05 -24.25
N ARG A 389 12.31 24.53 -24.58
CA ARG A 389 11.66 25.63 -23.85
C ARG A 389 11.35 25.25 -22.42
N MET A 390 10.80 24.05 -22.20
CA MET A 390 10.40 23.59 -20.87
C MET A 390 11.62 23.41 -19.95
N LEU A 391 12.71 22.82 -20.42
CA LEU A 391 13.95 22.65 -19.68
C LEU A 391 14.59 23.99 -19.28
N TRP A 392 14.55 24.98 -20.17
CA TRP A 392 15.04 26.32 -19.86
C TRP A 392 14.22 27.01 -18.77
N LEU A 393 12.88 26.93 -18.86
CA LEU A 393 11.97 27.47 -17.83
C LEU A 393 12.15 26.76 -16.48
N ALA A 394 12.28 25.44 -16.50
CA ALA A 394 12.53 24.65 -15.31
C ALA A 394 13.83 25.09 -14.61
N LYS A 395 14.94 25.20 -15.36
CA LYS A 395 16.25 25.59 -14.80
C LYS A 395 16.21 26.96 -14.13
N LYS A 396 15.59 27.93 -14.76
CA LYS A 396 15.43 29.27 -14.17
C LYS A 396 14.73 29.24 -12.82
N ASN A 397 13.68 28.43 -12.67
CA ASN A 397 12.95 28.31 -11.40
C ASN A 397 13.73 27.50 -10.37
N ILE A 398 14.43 26.43 -10.79
CA ILE A 398 15.31 25.64 -9.91
C ILE A 398 16.43 26.55 -9.33
N ASP A 399 17.06 27.37 -10.15
CA ASP A 399 18.13 28.26 -9.68
C ASP A 399 17.62 29.26 -8.65
N THR A 400 16.40 29.78 -8.86
CA THR A 400 15.75 30.65 -7.89
C THR A 400 15.46 29.90 -6.58
N ALA A 401 14.88 28.69 -6.67
CA ALA A 401 14.57 27.86 -5.49
C ALA A 401 15.84 27.51 -4.68
N LEU A 402 16.91 27.11 -5.35
CA LEU A 402 18.21 26.81 -4.71
C LEU A 402 18.85 28.03 -4.06
N GLY A 403 18.67 29.23 -4.64
CA GLY A 403 19.13 30.47 -4.04
C GLY A 403 18.39 30.81 -2.75
N LEU A 404 17.13 30.38 -2.62
CA LEU A 404 16.29 30.61 -1.45
C LEU A 404 16.48 29.52 -0.38
N ASP A 405 16.50 28.25 -0.77
CA ASP A 405 16.76 27.11 0.13
C ASP A 405 17.65 26.04 -0.52
N PRO A 406 18.96 26.11 -0.35
CA PRO A 406 19.91 25.12 -0.88
C PRO A 406 19.89 23.78 -0.13
N SER A 407 19.21 23.70 1.01
CA SER A 407 19.19 22.52 1.88
C SER A 407 17.94 21.65 1.70
N SER A 408 16.98 22.08 0.89
CA SER A 408 15.77 21.33 0.59
C SER A 408 16.06 20.07 -0.24
N GLY A 409 15.67 18.90 0.29
CA GLY A 409 15.73 17.63 -0.45
C GLY A 409 14.82 17.63 -1.68
N GLU A 410 13.66 18.29 -1.63
CA GLU A 410 12.72 18.40 -2.75
C GLU A 410 13.30 19.21 -3.91
N ILE A 411 13.96 20.33 -3.60
CA ILE A 411 14.63 21.16 -4.62
C ILE A 411 15.82 20.41 -5.24
N GLN A 412 16.59 19.67 -4.44
CA GLN A 412 17.67 18.82 -4.95
C GLN A 412 17.11 17.70 -5.86
N ALA A 413 15.97 17.11 -5.50
CA ALA A 413 15.32 16.11 -6.34
C ALA A 413 14.90 16.69 -7.70
N THR A 414 14.31 17.88 -7.69
CA THR A 414 13.92 18.61 -8.91
C THR A 414 15.12 18.96 -9.79
N LEU A 415 16.25 19.37 -9.18
CA LEU A 415 17.52 19.60 -9.90
C LEU A 415 18.06 18.30 -10.53
N GLY A 416 18.05 17.20 -9.77
CA GLY A 416 18.45 15.89 -10.29
C GLY A 416 17.61 15.46 -11.48
N TYR A 417 16.30 15.73 -11.45
CA TYR A 417 15.41 15.42 -12.56
C TYR A 417 15.68 16.30 -13.79
N TRP A 418 16.11 17.54 -13.58
CA TRP A 418 16.57 18.39 -14.68
C TRP A 418 17.87 17.87 -15.31
N TYR A 419 18.89 17.50 -14.49
CA TYR A 419 20.12 16.88 -15.00
C TYR A 419 19.84 15.59 -15.76
N HIS A 420 18.90 14.76 -15.27
CA HIS A 420 18.49 13.52 -15.94
C HIS A 420 17.95 13.81 -17.34
N GLN A 421 17.05 14.80 -17.47
CA GLN A 421 16.46 15.17 -18.76
C GLN A 421 17.42 15.92 -19.70
N THR A 422 18.48 16.50 -19.19
CA THR A 422 19.55 17.13 -19.98
C THR A 422 20.70 16.17 -20.26
N PHE A 423 20.56 14.89 -19.91
CA PHE A 423 21.53 13.83 -20.13
C PHE A 423 22.86 13.99 -19.38
N ASP A 424 22.93 14.83 -18.36
CA ASP A 424 24.04 14.84 -17.40
C ASP A 424 23.76 13.82 -16.29
N TRP A 425 23.93 12.55 -16.62
CA TRP A 425 23.56 11.44 -15.74
C TRP A 425 24.44 11.31 -14.51
N HIS A 426 25.69 11.76 -14.61
CA HIS A 426 26.58 11.78 -13.47
C HIS A 426 26.11 12.81 -12.42
N ALA A 427 25.84 14.04 -12.85
CA ALA A 427 25.29 15.07 -11.98
C ALA A 427 23.89 14.69 -11.45
N ALA A 428 23.05 14.04 -12.27
CA ALA A 428 21.74 13.56 -11.87
C ALA A 428 21.83 12.58 -10.70
N GLU A 429 22.68 11.55 -10.81
CA GLU A 429 22.86 10.53 -9.78
C GLU A 429 23.36 11.14 -8.45
N ILE A 430 24.41 11.93 -8.50
CA ILE A 430 24.94 12.61 -7.31
C ILE A 430 23.83 13.44 -6.63
N THR A 431 23.07 14.15 -7.43
CA THR A 431 22.02 15.05 -6.91
C THR A 431 20.84 14.26 -6.34
N TYR A 432 20.44 13.15 -6.96
CA TYR A 432 19.40 12.27 -6.42
C TYR A 432 19.81 11.62 -5.10
N ARG A 433 21.05 11.09 -5.02
CA ARG A 433 21.56 10.51 -3.78
C ARG A 433 21.63 11.57 -2.66
N ARG A 434 22.02 12.80 -2.99
CA ARG A 434 21.98 13.92 -2.05
C ARG A 434 20.56 14.27 -1.61
N ALA A 435 19.56 14.21 -2.50
CA ALA A 435 18.16 14.42 -2.16
C ALA A 435 17.67 13.36 -1.16
N ILE A 436 18.03 12.09 -1.36
CA ILE A 436 17.71 10.98 -0.43
C ILE A 436 18.39 11.20 0.92
N ASP A 437 19.68 11.63 0.96
CA ASP A 437 20.39 11.93 2.20
C ASP A 437 19.74 13.06 3.00
N LEU A 438 19.15 14.03 2.31
CA LEU A 438 18.44 15.16 2.92
C LEU A 438 17.04 14.78 3.41
N ASN A 439 16.33 13.97 2.63
CA ASN A 439 15.01 13.44 2.97
C ASN A 439 14.80 12.08 2.28
N ALA A 440 14.92 11.00 3.05
CA ALA A 440 14.79 9.64 2.56
C ALA A 440 13.33 9.23 2.22
N ASN A 441 12.33 10.02 2.61
CA ASN A 441 10.90 9.68 2.43
C ASN A 441 10.30 10.21 1.11
N GLN A 442 11.12 10.53 0.10
CA GLN A 442 10.66 11.05 -1.20
C GLN A 442 10.61 9.95 -2.26
N ALA A 443 9.51 9.22 -2.36
CA ALA A 443 9.34 8.10 -3.29
C ALA A 443 9.63 8.45 -4.77
N ASN A 444 9.37 9.68 -5.20
CA ASN A 444 9.69 10.16 -6.56
C ASN A 444 11.19 10.06 -6.89
N VAL A 445 12.07 10.33 -5.92
CA VAL A 445 13.52 10.32 -6.14
C VAL A 445 14.01 8.89 -6.40
N TYR A 446 13.45 7.91 -5.67
CA TYR A 446 13.77 6.50 -5.89
C TYR A 446 13.31 6.04 -7.28
N LEU A 447 12.14 6.48 -7.74
CA LEU A 447 11.71 6.20 -9.11
C LEU A 447 12.69 6.76 -10.14
N TRP A 448 13.06 8.03 -10.03
CA TRP A 448 13.93 8.69 -11.02
C TRP A 448 15.36 8.13 -10.98
N LEU A 449 15.90 7.86 -9.80
CA LEU A 449 17.19 7.24 -9.64
C LEU A 449 17.20 5.79 -10.18
N GLY A 450 16.15 5.02 -9.91
CA GLY A 450 15.99 3.66 -10.44
C GLY A 450 15.98 3.66 -11.97
N ILE A 451 15.24 4.58 -12.60
CA ILE A 451 15.22 4.75 -14.05
C ILE A 451 16.63 5.09 -14.59
N LEU A 452 17.33 5.99 -13.92
CA LEU A 452 18.68 6.39 -14.32
C LEU A 452 19.69 5.22 -14.23
N LEU A 453 19.64 4.44 -13.14
CA LEU A 453 20.53 3.30 -12.93
C LEU A 453 20.26 2.17 -13.93
N GLU A 454 18.99 1.88 -14.25
CA GLU A 454 18.66 0.94 -15.32
C GLU A 454 19.24 1.42 -16.67
N ALA A 455 19.08 2.70 -16.99
CA ALA A 455 19.63 3.26 -18.23
C ALA A 455 21.17 3.15 -18.29
N LYS A 456 21.84 3.18 -17.14
CA LYS A 456 23.28 2.94 -16.96
C LYS A 456 23.66 1.45 -16.96
N GLU A 457 22.69 0.52 -17.04
CA GLU A 457 22.85 -0.94 -16.93
C GLU A 457 23.23 -1.43 -15.52
N GLU A 458 23.07 -0.60 -14.50
CA GLU A 458 23.26 -0.95 -13.08
C GLU A 458 21.98 -1.61 -12.52
N LYS A 459 21.61 -2.77 -13.09
CA LYS A 459 20.28 -3.40 -12.94
C LYS A 459 19.97 -3.84 -11.49
N GLU A 460 20.95 -4.44 -10.80
CA GLU A 460 20.76 -4.90 -9.42
C GLU A 460 20.56 -3.72 -8.45
N GLU A 461 21.34 -2.63 -8.65
CA GLU A 461 21.18 -1.44 -7.84
C GLU A 461 19.86 -0.74 -8.13
N ALA A 462 19.44 -0.66 -9.40
CA ALA A 462 18.14 -0.12 -9.79
C ALA A 462 16.99 -0.86 -9.09
N LEU A 463 17.05 -2.21 -9.05
CA LEU A 463 16.04 -3.02 -8.39
C LEU A 463 15.96 -2.74 -6.89
N LYS A 464 17.10 -2.59 -6.20
CA LYS A 464 17.14 -2.19 -4.78
C LYS A 464 16.52 -0.82 -4.56
N ILE A 465 16.83 0.15 -5.41
CA ILE A 465 16.28 1.51 -5.34
C ILE A 465 14.76 1.50 -5.56
N TYR A 466 14.25 0.75 -6.54
CA TYR A 466 12.81 0.61 -6.72
C TYR A 466 12.13 -0.10 -5.54
N ALA A 467 12.78 -1.10 -4.93
CA ALA A 467 12.25 -1.75 -3.74
C ALA A 467 12.06 -0.75 -2.59
N GLN A 468 13.07 0.05 -2.29
CA GLN A 468 12.99 1.13 -1.28
C GLN A 468 11.87 2.13 -1.59
N GLY A 469 11.75 2.56 -2.85
CA GLY A 469 10.68 3.46 -3.27
C GLY A 469 9.28 2.87 -3.11
N THR A 470 9.11 1.57 -3.43
CA THR A 470 7.82 0.86 -3.27
C THR A 470 7.46 0.63 -1.80
N GLU A 471 8.42 0.56 -0.90
CA GLU A 471 8.16 0.54 0.54
C GLU A 471 7.58 1.86 1.07
N LEU A 472 7.99 2.99 0.50
CA LEU A 472 7.47 4.33 0.85
C LEU A 472 6.14 4.63 0.17
N ASN A 473 5.91 4.05 -1.01
CA ASN A 473 4.70 4.30 -1.79
C ASN A 473 4.19 3.01 -2.44
N PRO A 474 3.67 2.05 -1.64
CA PRO A 474 3.27 0.73 -2.11
C PRO A 474 2.06 0.75 -3.06
N MET A 475 1.29 1.85 -3.03
CA MET A 475 0.09 2.01 -3.84
C MET A 475 0.29 2.89 -5.08
N TRP A 476 1.53 3.29 -5.37
CA TRP A 476 1.83 4.07 -6.56
C TRP A 476 2.15 3.15 -7.75
N ASP A 477 1.13 2.87 -8.53
CA ASP A 477 1.15 1.89 -9.61
C ASP A 477 2.32 2.11 -10.58
N TYR A 478 2.61 3.36 -10.96
CA TYR A 478 3.72 3.67 -11.87
C TYR A 478 5.09 3.27 -11.32
N LEU A 479 5.32 3.39 -10.01
CA LEU A 479 6.56 2.93 -9.36
C LEU A 479 6.60 1.40 -9.30
N VAL A 480 5.47 0.76 -8.98
CA VAL A 480 5.36 -0.70 -8.94
C VAL A 480 5.57 -1.32 -10.31
N GLU A 481 5.00 -0.74 -11.39
CA GLU A 481 5.23 -1.17 -12.77
C GLU A 481 6.72 -1.08 -13.18
N ASN A 482 7.42 -0.02 -12.75
CA ASN A 482 8.86 0.10 -13.00
C ASN A 482 9.64 -0.98 -12.24
N ARG A 483 9.25 -1.33 -11.01
CA ARG A 483 9.83 -2.45 -10.26
C ARG A 483 9.56 -3.80 -10.95
N VAL A 484 8.33 -4.04 -11.44
CA VAL A 484 8.00 -5.25 -12.24
C VAL A 484 8.94 -5.37 -13.43
N ARG A 485 9.15 -4.30 -14.18
CA ARG A 485 10.08 -4.28 -15.31
C ARG A 485 11.52 -4.59 -14.88
N ALA A 486 11.98 -3.97 -13.79
CA ALA A 486 13.33 -4.20 -13.26
C ALA A 486 13.52 -5.65 -12.80
N LEU A 487 12.52 -6.29 -12.20
CA LEU A 487 12.53 -7.71 -11.85
C LEU A 487 12.71 -8.59 -13.10
N VAL A 488 11.95 -8.31 -14.17
CA VAL A 488 12.10 -9.03 -15.46
C VAL A 488 13.53 -8.87 -16.02
N ASN A 489 14.07 -7.64 -15.99
CA ASN A 489 15.43 -7.36 -16.48
C ASN A 489 16.53 -8.01 -15.63
N ASN A 490 16.21 -8.41 -14.41
CA ASN A 490 17.07 -9.14 -13.48
C ASN A 490 16.78 -10.67 -13.43
N ASN A 491 15.99 -11.20 -14.39
CA ASN A 491 15.62 -12.63 -14.48
C ASN A 491 14.78 -13.14 -13.29
N GLN A 492 14.05 -12.26 -12.60
CA GLN A 492 13.16 -12.58 -11.48
C GLN A 492 11.68 -12.59 -11.94
N ALA A 493 11.37 -13.44 -12.93
CA ALA A 493 10.07 -13.46 -13.61
C ALA A 493 8.90 -13.81 -12.67
N ASP A 494 9.10 -14.76 -11.77
CA ASP A 494 8.03 -15.21 -10.85
C ASP A 494 7.60 -14.08 -9.89
N GLU A 495 8.56 -13.34 -9.35
CA GLU A 495 8.28 -12.17 -8.50
C GLU A 495 7.61 -11.05 -9.29
N ALA A 496 8.04 -10.81 -10.54
CA ALA A 496 7.41 -9.85 -11.43
C ALA A 496 5.93 -10.20 -11.70
N ILE A 497 5.63 -11.46 -11.99
CA ILE A 497 4.25 -11.96 -12.20
C ILE A 497 3.43 -11.81 -10.92
N ALA A 498 3.97 -12.17 -9.77
CA ALA A 498 3.28 -12.05 -8.49
C ALA A 498 2.93 -10.59 -8.17
N LEU A 499 3.86 -9.67 -8.42
CA LEU A 499 3.65 -8.24 -8.21
C LEU A 499 2.61 -7.66 -9.17
N GLN A 500 2.65 -8.07 -10.46
CA GLN A 500 1.65 -7.63 -11.45
C GLN A 500 0.24 -8.15 -11.12
N LYS A 501 0.11 -9.37 -10.59
CA LYS A 501 -1.17 -9.90 -10.12
C LYS A 501 -1.74 -9.09 -8.97
N LYS A 502 -0.92 -8.63 -8.03
CA LYS A 502 -1.35 -7.72 -6.95
C LYS A 502 -1.93 -6.40 -7.48
N LEU A 503 -1.37 -5.84 -8.57
CA LEU A 503 -1.94 -4.65 -9.22
C LEU A 503 -3.32 -4.95 -9.83
N ILE A 504 -3.51 -6.11 -10.46
CA ILE A 504 -4.80 -6.53 -11.03
C ILE A 504 -5.86 -6.67 -9.94
N ASP A 505 -5.52 -7.31 -8.81
CA ASP A 505 -6.43 -7.50 -7.68
C ASP A 505 -6.83 -6.15 -7.07
N LYS A 506 -5.87 -5.25 -6.90
CA LYS A 506 -6.10 -3.89 -6.43
C LYS A 506 -7.06 -3.11 -7.36
N ALA A 507 -6.93 -3.28 -8.67
CA ALA A 507 -7.76 -2.62 -9.67
C ALA A 507 -9.14 -3.25 -9.87
N ALA A 508 -9.56 -4.23 -9.05
CA ALA A 508 -10.84 -4.94 -9.21
C ALA A 508 -12.07 -4.00 -9.18
N VAL A 509 -11.96 -2.85 -8.52
CA VAL A 509 -13.03 -1.84 -8.43
C VAL A 509 -13.02 -0.83 -9.59
N ASP A 510 -11.96 -0.78 -10.40
CA ASP A 510 -11.82 0.08 -11.59
C ASP A 510 -11.62 -0.77 -12.86
N PRO A 511 -12.69 -1.06 -13.61
CA PRO A 511 -12.61 -1.91 -14.80
C PRO A 511 -11.66 -1.38 -15.88
N SER A 512 -11.47 -0.06 -15.97
CA SER A 512 -10.60 0.56 -16.98
C SER A 512 -9.13 0.32 -16.63
N LEU A 513 -8.77 0.51 -15.37
CA LEU A 513 -7.42 0.27 -14.86
C LEU A 513 -7.11 -1.23 -14.86
N GLN A 514 -8.06 -2.06 -14.44
CA GLN A 514 -7.92 -3.52 -14.46
C GLN A 514 -7.66 -4.05 -15.87
N LYS A 515 -8.34 -3.49 -16.88
CA LYS A 515 -8.10 -3.81 -18.29
C LYS A 515 -6.63 -3.57 -18.66
N ILE A 516 -6.07 -2.42 -18.31
CA ILE A 516 -4.67 -2.06 -18.60
C ILE A 516 -3.72 -3.08 -17.97
N TYR A 517 -3.93 -3.44 -16.71
CA TYR A 517 -3.07 -4.41 -16.02
C TYR A 517 -3.17 -5.84 -16.57
N TYR A 518 -4.35 -6.23 -17.09
CA TYR A 518 -4.46 -7.49 -17.83
C TYR A 518 -3.71 -7.44 -19.18
N GLU A 519 -3.68 -6.32 -19.87
CA GLU A 519 -2.85 -6.15 -21.06
C GLU A 519 -1.36 -6.22 -20.73
N ASP A 520 -0.93 -5.59 -19.63
CA ASP A 520 0.48 -5.59 -19.23
C ASP A 520 0.96 -6.99 -18.80
N ILE A 521 0.17 -7.73 -18.00
CA ILE A 521 0.54 -9.10 -17.65
C ILE A 521 0.50 -10.04 -18.87
N SER A 522 -0.38 -9.78 -19.83
CA SER A 522 -0.40 -10.56 -21.08
C SER A 522 0.87 -10.36 -21.89
N ARG A 523 1.38 -9.11 -21.96
CA ARG A 523 2.67 -8.81 -22.60
C ARG A 523 3.83 -9.44 -21.84
N LEU A 524 3.78 -9.46 -20.52
CA LEU A 524 4.79 -10.12 -19.66
C LEU A 524 4.83 -11.63 -19.92
N TYR A 525 3.69 -12.32 -19.93
CA TYR A 525 3.62 -13.75 -20.27
C TYR A 525 4.11 -14.03 -21.68
N TRP A 526 3.75 -13.19 -22.66
CA TRP A 526 4.25 -13.32 -24.01
C TRP A 526 5.77 -13.20 -24.09
N PHE A 527 6.35 -12.25 -23.35
CA PHE A 527 7.80 -12.07 -23.24
C PHE A 527 8.49 -13.32 -22.65
N LEU A 528 7.87 -13.93 -21.66
CA LEU A 528 8.36 -15.15 -21.02
C LEU A 528 8.07 -16.43 -21.85
N ASN A 529 7.60 -16.27 -23.10
CA ASN A 529 7.25 -17.36 -24.01
C ASN A 529 6.11 -18.26 -23.48
N ASN A 530 5.28 -17.75 -22.56
CA ASN A 530 4.09 -18.43 -22.05
C ASN A 530 2.86 -17.98 -22.84
N LYS A 531 2.68 -18.57 -24.03
CA LYS A 531 1.66 -18.15 -25.00
C LYS A 531 0.23 -18.35 -24.49
N GLU A 532 -0.05 -19.43 -23.78
CA GLU A 532 -1.38 -19.76 -23.28
C GLU A 532 -1.86 -18.74 -22.25
N GLU A 533 -1.04 -18.44 -21.27
CA GLU A 533 -1.33 -17.43 -20.24
C GLU A 533 -1.41 -16.01 -20.83
N ALA A 534 -0.60 -15.70 -21.85
CA ALA A 534 -0.66 -14.43 -22.54
C ALA A 534 -2.03 -14.22 -23.22
N ILE A 535 -2.55 -15.22 -23.93
CA ILE A 535 -3.86 -15.20 -24.57
C ILE A 535 -4.96 -15.08 -23.50
N ALA A 536 -4.93 -15.91 -22.45
CA ALA A 536 -5.92 -15.90 -21.39
C ALA A 536 -6.00 -14.53 -20.68
N ALA A 537 -4.88 -13.88 -20.44
CA ALA A 537 -4.82 -12.55 -19.86
C ALA A 537 -5.36 -11.48 -20.85
N ALA A 538 -5.02 -11.57 -22.13
CA ALA A 538 -5.53 -10.67 -23.16
C ALA A 538 -7.06 -10.77 -23.34
N GLU A 539 -7.63 -11.98 -23.22
CA GLU A 539 -9.09 -12.19 -23.22
C GLU A 539 -9.76 -11.50 -22.03
N LYS A 540 -9.16 -11.59 -20.81
CA LYS A 540 -9.65 -10.89 -19.63
C LYS A 540 -9.62 -9.38 -19.79
N SER A 541 -8.65 -8.84 -20.52
CA SER A 541 -8.60 -7.41 -20.87
C SER A 541 -9.67 -6.98 -21.87
N LYS A 542 -10.34 -7.93 -22.54
CA LYS A 542 -11.30 -7.70 -23.62
C LYS A 542 -10.68 -6.99 -24.85
N ASN A 543 -9.37 -7.01 -25.00
CA ASN A 543 -8.65 -6.43 -26.13
C ASN A 543 -8.55 -7.45 -27.28
N LYS A 544 -9.55 -7.45 -28.17
CA LYS A 544 -9.64 -8.37 -29.31
C LYS A 544 -8.45 -8.28 -30.26
N ALA A 545 -7.89 -7.08 -30.43
CA ALA A 545 -6.73 -6.87 -31.30
C ALA A 545 -5.49 -7.55 -30.72
N LEU A 546 -5.30 -7.49 -29.41
CA LEU A 546 -4.20 -8.13 -28.71
C LEU A 546 -4.33 -9.66 -28.72
N VAL A 547 -5.54 -10.18 -28.49
CA VAL A 547 -5.83 -11.63 -28.64
C VAL A 547 -5.47 -12.12 -30.04
N LYS A 548 -5.94 -11.42 -31.09
CA LYS A 548 -5.66 -11.77 -32.49
C LYS A 548 -4.15 -11.74 -32.79
N PHE A 549 -3.43 -10.77 -32.25
CA PHE A 549 -1.99 -10.73 -32.38
C PHE A 549 -1.31 -11.99 -31.78
N TYR A 550 -1.73 -12.43 -30.58
CA TYR A 550 -1.13 -13.62 -29.94
C TYR A 550 -1.53 -14.95 -30.58
N THR A 551 -2.72 -15.03 -31.19
CA THR A 551 -3.21 -16.25 -31.85
C THR A 551 -2.64 -16.39 -33.27
N ASP A 552 -2.77 -15.36 -34.08
CA ASP A 552 -2.56 -15.39 -35.55
C ASP A 552 -1.31 -14.62 -35.99
N GLY A 553 -0.68 -13.84 -35.09
CA GLY A 553 0.42 -12.94 -35.44
C GLY A 553 -0.01 -11.67 -36.19
N ASP A 554 -1.33 -11.39 -36.26
CA ASP A 554 -1.87 -10.23 -36.95
C ASP A 554 -2.00 -9.01 -36.01
N PHE A 555 -1.14 -8.03 -36.19
CA PHE A 555 -1.11 -6.80 -35.42
C PHE A 555 -1.72 -5.58 -36.14
N SER A 556 -2.31 -5.77 -37.35
CA SER A 556 -2.82 -4.66 -38.18
C SER A 556 -3.91 -3.81 -37.50
N ALA A 557 -4.69 -4.40 -36.60
CA ALA A 557 -5.71 -3.67 -35.84
C ALA A 557 -5.10 -2.77 -34.76
N LEU A 558 -4.04 -3.21 -34.09
CA LEU A 558 -3.28 -2.43 -33.11
C LEU A 558 -2.59 -1.23 -33.77
N GLU A 559 -1.95 -1.45 -34.92
CA GLU A 559 -1.30 -0.40 -35.70
C GLU A 559 -2.28 0.70 -36.11
N LYS A 560 -3.47 0.32 -36.61
CA LYS A 560 -4.51 1.30 -37.01
C LYS A 560 -5.00 2.13 -35.83
N GLU A 561 -5.08 1.56 -34.62
CA GLU A 561 -5.46 2.29 -33.43
C GLU A 561 -4.41 3.36 -33.09
N VAL A 562 -3.12 3.02 -33.16
CA VAL A 562 -2.02 3.97 -32.97
C VAL A 562 -2.07 5.09 -33.99
N ASP A 563 -2.20 4.76 -35.30
CA ASP A 563 -2.32 5.75 -36.37
C ASP A 563 -3.46 6.74 -36.11
N LYS A 564 -4.65 6.25 -35.72
CA LYS A 564 -5.80 7.08 -35.41
C LYS A 564 -5.50 8.06 -34.28
N ASN A 565 -4.99 7.57 -33.13
CA ASN A 565 -4.73 8.39 -31.98
C ASN A 565 -3.73 9.53 -32.26
N TYR A 566 -2.64 9.24 -32.97
CA TYR A 566 -1.63 10.26 -33.26
C TYR A 566 -2.02 11.21 -34.43
N ASN A 567 -2.83 10.77 -35.36
CA ASN A 567 -3.38 11.67 -36.41
C ASN A 567 -4.34 12.69 -35.78
N GLU A 568 -5.20 12.28 -34.83
CA GLU A 568 -6.07 13.22 -34.11
C GLU A 568 -5.27 14.28 -33.32
N LEU A 569 -4.13 13.93 -32.72
CA LEU A 569 -3.24 14.89 -32.04
C LEU A 569 -2.60 15.87 -33.05
N LYS A 570 -2.15 15.38 -34.21
CA LYS A 570 -1.57 16.23 -35.27
C LYS A 570 -2.60 17.20 -35.84
N GLU A 571 -3.83 16.75 -36.06
CA GLU A 571 -4.92 17.62 -36.53
C GLU A 571 -5.23 18.76 -35.57
N LYS A 572 -5.07 18.52 -34.28
CA LYS A 572 -5.23 19.55 -33.23
C LYS A 572 -4.01 20.45 -33.08
N SER A 573 -2.98 20.29 -33.90
CA SER A 573 -1.68 20.99 -33.77
C SER A 573 -1.02 20.84 -32.40
N GLU A 574 -1.23 19.69 -31.73
CA GLU A 574 -0.60 19.37 -30.46
C GLU A 574 0.81 18.80 -30.68
N TYR A 575 1.71 19.05 -29.72
CA TYR A 575 3.04 18.43 -29.76
C TYR A 575 2.92 16.90 -29.65
N VAL A 576 3.60 16.18 -30.54
CA VAL A 576 3.61 14.73 -30.59
C VAL A 576 5.03 14.22 -30.31
N SER A 577 5.23 13.63 -29.15
CA SER A 577 6.50 13.01 -28.80
C SER A 577 6.77 11.78 -29.66
N GLN A 578 7.93 11.77 -30.30
CA GLN A 578 8.39 10.67 -31.14
C GLN A 578 8.72 9.42 -30.29
N VAL A 579 9.18 9.60 -29.04
CA VAL A 579 9.45 8.50 -28.11
C VAL A 579 8.18 7.72 -27.81
N TRP A 580 7.14 8.41 -27.35
CA TRP A 580 5.89 7.74 -26.95
C TRP A 580 5.17 7.14 -28.15
N MET A 581 5.11 7.86 -29.27
CA MET A 581 4.55 7.34 -30.50
C MET A 581 5.30 6.10 -30.99
N GLY A 582 6.62 6.11 -30.95
CA GLY A 582 7.45 4.96 -31.31
C GLY A 582 7.24 3.74 -30.40
N ILE A 583 7.05 3.95 -29.09
CA ILE A 583 6.72 2.88 -28.14
C ILE A 583 5.36 2.25 -28.50
N ASP A 584 4.35 3.05 -28.80
CA ASP A 584 3.02 2.54 -29.14
C ASP A 584 3.03 1.77 -30.47
N TYR A 585 3.77 2.24 -31.49
CA TYR A 585 3.98 1.48 -32.72
C TYR A 585 4.75 0.17 -32.48
N ALA A 586 5.74 0.17 -31.57
CA ALA A 586 6.47 -1.03 -31.21
C ALA A 586 5.56 -2.07 -30.55
N ARG A 587 4.71 -1.63 -29.62
CA ARG A 587 3.69 -2.47 -28.96
C ARG A 587 2.66 -3.01 -29.95
N ALA A 588 2.32 -2.21 -30.96
CA ALA A 588 1.43 -2.60 -32.04
C ALA A 588 2.11 -3.45 -33.14
N GLY A 589 3.39 -3.80 -32.99
CA GLY A 589 4.14 -4.60 -33.97
C GLY A 589 4.55 -3.85 -35.25
N ALA A 590 4.25 -2.55 -35.36
CA ALA A 590 4.56 -1.71 -36.53
C ALA A 590 6.02 -1.25 -36.53
N ARG A 591 6.91 -2.20 -36.77
CA ARG A 591 8.37 -2.08 -36.61
C ARG A 591 8.98 -0.85 -37.30
N ASP A 592 8.71 -0.66 -38.58
CA ASP A 592 9.37 0.38 -39.37
C ASP A 592 8.94 1.78 -38.89
N LYS A 593 7.65 1.97 -38.61
CA LYS A 593 7.14 3.21 -38.00
C LYS A 593 7.75 3.47 -36.61
N ALA A 594 7.90 2.44 -35.79
CA ALA A 594 8.55 2.58 -34.49
C ALA A 594 10.01 3.02 -34.63
N LEU A 595 10.77 2.41 -35.56
CA LEU A 595 12.16 2.74 -35.82
C LEU A 595 12.33 4.18 -36.36
N ASP A 596 11.44 4.62 -37.21
CA ASP A 596 11.43 5.99 -37.72
C ASP A 596 11.17 7.00 -36.60
N CYS A 597 10.17 6.73 -35.75
CA CYS A 597 9.91 7.54 -34.55
C CYS A 597 11.13 7.61 -33.62
N PHE A 598 11.78 6.48 -33.34
CA PHE A 598 12.97 6.47 -32.47
C PHE A 598 14.16 7.22 -33.07
N ASN A 599 14.40 7.11 -34.37
CA ASN A 599 15.43 7.90 -35.04
C ASN A 599 15.13 9.40 -34.97
N ASN A 600 13.87 9.81 -35.16
CA ASN A 600 13.41 11.18 -35.03
C ASN A 600 13.60 11.68 -33.57
N ALA A 601 13.20 10.88 -32.57
CA ALA A 601 13.39 11.21 -31.16
C ALA A 601 14.87 11.46 -30.80
N ILE A 602 15.78 10.63 -31.34
CA ILE A 602 17.23 10.81 -31.19
C ILE A 602 17.67 12.13 -31.80
N ALA A 603 17.24 12.42 -33.03
CA ALA A 603 17.59 13.65 -33.74
C ALA A 603 17.07 14.91 -33.02
N LEU A 604 15.88 14.82 -32.42
CA LEU A 604 15.25 15.89 -31.65
C LEU A 604 15.75 15.97 -30.20
N LYS A 605 16.57 15.03 -29.75
CA LYS A 605 17.02 14.90 -28.35
C LYS A 605 15.87 14.95 -27.34
N GLU A 606 14.79 14.23 -27.63
CA GLU A 606 13.66 14.15 -26.71
C GLU A 606 14.07 13.61 -25.34
N THR A 607 13.60 14.23 -24.27
CA THR A 607 13.99 13.92 -22.90
C THR A 607 13.58 12.54 -22.43
N ALA A 608 12.48 12.01 -22.98
CA ALA A 608 12.01 10.67 -22.69
C ALA A 608 12.79 9.54 -23.39
N ILE A 609 13.82 9.89 -24.19
CA ILE A 609 14.59 8.90 -24.98
C ILE A 609 15.28 7.85 -24.10
N THR A 610 15.61 8.18 -22.86
CA THR A 610 16.15 7.25 -21.88
C THR A 610 15.25 6.07 -21.62
N PHE A 611 13.93 6.21 -21.76
CA PHE A 611 12.96 5.13 -21.62
C PHE A 611 13.13 4.04 -22.68
N LEU A 612 13.69 4.36 -23.85
CA LEU A 612 13.96 3.36 -24.86
C LEU A 612 15.06 2.37 -24.43
N LEU A 613 15.92 2.75 -23.51
CA LEU A 613 16.96 1.89 -22.95
C LEU A 613 16.40 0.86 -21.93
N LEU A 614 15.20 1.12 -21.40
CA LEU A 614 14.62 0.36 -20.31
C LEU A 614 13.60 -0.69 -20.78
N ARG A 615 12.97 -0.47 -21.94
CA ARG A 615 11.78 -1.23 -22.35
C ARG A 615 12.09 -2.41 -23.27
N HIS A 616 12.97 -3.31 -22.83
CA HIS A 616 13.35 -4.48 -23.64
C HIS A 616 12.16 -5.38 -23.98
N PHE A 617 11.23 -5.58 -23.08
CA PHE A 617 10.06 -6.45 -23.31
C PHE A 617 8.92 -5.79 -24.10
N ASP A 618 8.84 -4.45 -24.13
CA ASP A 618 7.85 -3.74 -24.97
C ASP A 618 8.18 -3.86 -26.47
N PHE A 619 9.43 -4.23 -26.83
CA PHE A 619 9.95 -4.25 -28.20
C PHE A 619 10.12 -5.65 -28.80
N LEU A 620 9.42 -6.64 -28.28
CA LEU A 620 9.53 -8.03 -28.72
C LEU A 620 9.25 -8.24 -30.20
N ASN A 621 8.44 -7.37 -30.77
CA ASN A 621 8.09 -7.41 -32.19
C ASN A 621 9.15 -6.72 -33.08
N ILE A 622 10.14 -6.08 -32.49
CA ILE A 622 11.26 -5.45 -33.19
C ILE A 622 12.46 -6.36 -33.06
N LYS A 623 12.99 -6.90 -34.17
CA LYS A 623 14.14 -7.82 -34.14
C LYS A 623 15.30 -7.21 -33.36
N TYR A 624 15.93 -8.00 -32.51
CA TYR A 624 17.04 -7.66 -31.60
C TYR A 624 18.12 -6.75 -32.22
N LEU A 625 18.48 -6.99 -33.48
CA LEU A 625 19.53 -6.21 -34.16
C LEU A 625 19.16 -4.72 -34.32
N SER A 626 17.89 -4.43 -34.55
CA SER A 626 17.43 -3.04 -34.76
C SER A 626 17.42 -2.24 -33.46
N MET A 627 17.03 -2.88 -32.34
CA MET A 627 17.07 -2.23 -31.03
C MET A 627 18.50 -2.05 -30.52
N ALA A 628 19.40 -2.98 -30.77
CA ALA A 628 20.83 -2.82 -30.46
C ALA A 628 21.43 -1.60 -31.18
N LEU A 629 21.07 -1.35 -32.43
CA LEU A 629 21.52 -0.18 -33.19
C LEU A 629 20.94 1.12 -32.62
N ILE A 630 19.67 1.14 -32.22
CA ILE A 630 19.03 2.29 -31.58
C ILE A 630 19.66 2.57 -30.23
N THR A 631 19.80 1.56 -29.38
CA THR A 631 20.48 1.66 -28.07
C THR A 631 21.89 2.24 -28.23
N ARG A 632 22.66 1.75 -29.21
CA ARG A 632 23.99 2.28 -29.52
C ARG A 632 23.95 3.75 -29.95
N LYS A 633 23.01 4.13 -30.83
CA LYS A 633 22.83 5.52 -31.25
C LYS A 633 22.44 6.44 -30.09
N ILE A 634 21.51 6.00 -29.24
CA ILE A 634 21.09 6.77 -28.06
C ILE A 634 22.33 7.02 -27.17
N ARG A 635 23.10 5.97 -26.85
CA ARG A 635 24.31 6.09 -26.03
C ARG A 635 25.35 7.04 -26.62
N GLN A 636 25.56 7.00 -27.94
CA GLN A 636 26.45 7.93 -28.63
C GLN A 636 25.93 9.38 -28.57
N THR A 637 24.61 9.57 -28.63
CA THR A 637 23.98 10.91 -28.60
C THR A 637 24.07 11.56 -27.23
N ILE A 638 24.03 10.75 -26.15
CA ILE A 638 24.09 11.21 -24.76
C ILE A 638 25.51 11.15 -24.17
N ASN A 639 26.54 10.91 -25.02
CA ASN A 639 27.95 10.84 -24.61
C ASN A 639 28.25 9.84 -23.50
N PHE A 640 27.80 8.61 -23.68
CA PHE A 640 28.13 7.48 -22.80
C PHE A 640 29.37 6.75 -23.27
#